data_5019f3c5e7e03f4276d4ef5171f9dfe4
#
_entry.id   5019f3c5e7e03f4276d4ef5171f9dfe4
#
_cell.length_a   1.000
_cell.length_b   1.000
_cell.length_c   1.000
_cell.angle_alpha   90.00
_cell.angle_beta   90.00
_cell.angle_gamma   90.00
#
_symmetry.space_group_name_H-M   'P 1'
#
loop_
_entity.id
_entity.type
_entity.pdbx_description
1 polymer ?
#
loop_
_entity_poly.entity_id
_entity_poly.type
_entity_poly.pdbx_seq_one_letter_code
_entity_poly.pdbx_strand_id
1 'polypeptide(L)'
;MNMNSLRKYSLLLTLSFVGCFAVTDSFAAATRYWTNSVGGFWGPGTTNWGANGAAPASGDTALITNALSKTVIIDTNSLVANLVTRNLTLSAPAGATNTLLIEGYAAAQPFQLTGNLTINSGGALTATNANLTVSGTWVMNDSVMDVSNSAVTATGNGNFNVNSNSAVILNSATLTNATTILNHGTTWNATNSSFRLISGESFNNYGGTMILAGGTMDTSAFNTLRIGRYATNIASLTVLSGTVTGTTMQVGVDLGQGTLNLSNGLVALTSWMQVGFAANGNPISAGTGIVNVAGGELRVTNDAVNVGSRGSGRLNISGGSAQIAVLSIGEVAGVQGTVSVSAGQLATVPGTILVSPFTNICRVGNQGSGELDISGGVALVMTELSIADNPGSTGVVAVTGGQFFSTNNLSSIGKYGFGQMTVSHGVAVFTNTSVGRHEGGEGLLTVQGDGSFFALDALSIGRFTNSLGHVFVNGGLLSLTNDALWVGRQGAGDLTVSNGTVRAAELFVGKSEDGTNTPFGTVMFAGGLTLLSSNFVIGTSLLSTSGIPVLSTGYVSVVGGILAITNNAQPTTFNMVQGSFTLGGGDVISDNILLTNAGGQFIFNGGTLWAKNLTVSNGLPFTVGDGVNPATFHLQGGTYSFADGLTIMPLATVTGCGTVVGTIINNGTYNNTCGGPAPSATTISATHKSGSTVTLSCASSNGSSYTLEYKTNLTDVAWTPILPLVPGTGSPLDLTDSAATNASRFYRVRVQ
;
A
#
# COMPACT_ATOMS: atom_id res chain seq x y z
N MET A 1 7.54 37.28 -53.17
CA MET A 1 8.34 37.41 -54.41
C MET A 1 8.27 36.08 -55.13
N ASN A 2 7.57 36.15 -56.25
CA ASN A 2 7.72 35.47 -57.53
C ASN A 2 7.94 33.94 -57.51
N MET A 3 6.99 33.13 -57.94
CA MET A 3 6.28 33.01 -59.24
C MET A 3 7.22 32.52 -60.37
N ASN A 4 6.67 31.53 -61.08
CA ASN A 4 6.96 31.02 -62.43
C ASN A 4 7.83 29.72 -62.48
N SER A 5 7.42 28.71 -63.10
CA SER A 5 6.61 28.28 -64.27
C SER A 5 7.42 27.27 -65.06
N LEU A 6 6.75 26.30 -65.62
CA LEU A 6 6.90 25.69 -66.97
C LEU A 6 6.54 24.20 -66.89
N ARG A 7 5.39 23.79 -67.31
CA ARG A 7 4.85 23.52 -68.69
C ARG A 7 5.60 22.41 -69.45
N LYS A 8 4.80 21.34 -69.68
CA LYS A 8 4.67 20.53 -70.90
C LYS A 8 5.72 19.43 -71.14
N TYR A 9 5.26 18.20 -71.19
CA TYR A 9 5.12 17.46 -72.48
C TYR A 9 4.12 16.31 -72.32
N SER A 10 3.08 16.38 -73.15
CA SER A 10 2.13 15.33 -73.45
C SER A 10 2.80 14.34 -74.43
N LEU A 11 2.79 13.05 -74.11
CA LEU A 11 3.02 12.03 -75.11
C LEU A 11 1.88 11.03 -75.07
N LEU A 12 1.01 11.16 -76.08
CA LEU A 12 -0.04 10.19 -76.39
C LEU A 12 0.59 8.89 -76.87
N LEU A 13 0.43 7.82 -76.15
CA LEU A 13 0.65 6.45 -76.64
C LEU A 13 -0.67 5.70 -76.57
N THR A 14 -1.36 5.67 -77.71
CA THR A 14 -2.51 4.82 -77.98
C THR A 14 -2.04 3.36 -78.10
N LEU A 15 -2.23 2.55 -77.03
CA LEU A 15 -2.09 1.10 -77.13
C LEU A 15 -3.50 0.51 -77.15
N SER A 16 -3.88 -0.03 -78.29
CA SER A 16 -5.10 -0.82 -78.47
C SER A 16 -4.95 -2.13 -77.67
N PHE A 17 -5.59 -2.20 -76.51
CA PHE A 17 -5.79 -3.46 -75.82
C PHE A 17 -7.12 -4.06 -76.27
N VAL A 18 -7.07 -5.12 -77.00
CA VAL A 18 -8.22 -6.02 -77.22
C VAL A 18 -8.57 -6.62 -75.86
N GLY A 19 -9.55 -6.03 -75.22
CA GLY A 19 -10.09 -6.56 -73.97
C GLY A 19 -10.81 -7.87 -74.23
N CYS A 20 -10.20 -8.95 -73.82
CA CYS A 20 -10.92 -10.15 -73.53
C CYS A 20 -11.83 -9.86 -72.33
N PHE A 21 -13.08 -9.51 -72.57
CA PHE A 21 -14.11 -9.48 -71.53
C PHE A 21 -14.27 -10.90 -71.02
N ALA A 22 -13.53 -11.26 -69.95
CA ALA A 22 -13.98 -12.30 -69.06
C ALA A 22 -15.30 -11.80 -68.46
N VAL A 23 -16.39 -12.32 -68.96
CA VAL A 23 -17.68 -12.20 -68.29
C VAL A 23 -17.49 -12.93 -66.96
N THR A 24 -17.15 -12.20 -65.92
CA THR A 24 -17.37 -12.67 -64.58
C THR A 24 -18.86 -12.72 -64.39
N ASP A 25 -19.47 -13.90 -64.56
CA ASP A 25 -20.81 -14.14 -64.10
C ASP A 25 -20.88 -13.71 -62.65
N SER A 26 -21.35 -12.50 -62.40
CA SER A 26 -21.73 -12.07 -61.06
C SER A 26 -23.03 -12.80 -60.76
N PHE A 27 -22.91 -14.04 -60.28
CA PHE A 27 -24.06 -14.71 -59.71
C PHE A 27 -24.65 -13.80 -58.65
N ALA A 28 -25.92 -13.47 -58.80
CA ALA A 28 -26.66 -12.75 -57.78
C ALA A 28 -26.50 -13.48 -56.44
N ALA A 29 -26.14 -12.76 -55.39
CA ALA A 29 -25.96 -13.29 -54.03
C ALA A 29 -27.19 -14.13 -53.64
N ALA A 30 -27.04 -15.43 -53.46
CA ALA A 30 -28.14 -16.34 -53.15
C ALA A 30 -28.16 -16.67 -51.65
N THR A 31 -29.36 -16.90 -51.13
CA THR A 31 -29.51 -17.49 -49.80
C THR A 31 -29.60 -19.01 -49.96
N ARG A 32 -28.65 -19.72 -49.35
CA ARG A 32 -28.53 -21.18 -49.36
C ARG A 32 -28.98 -21.75 -48.02
N TYR A 33 -29.97 -22.62 -48.04
CA TYR A 33 -30.50 -23.28 -46.85
C TYR A 33 -29.97 -24.71 -46.75
N TRP A 34 -29.48 -25.12 -45.62
CA TRP A 34 -29.19 -26.51 -45.34
C TRP A 34 -30.50 -27.28 -45.19
N THR A 35 -30.70 -28.32 -46.03
CA THR A 35 -31.96 -29.07 -46.09
C THR A 35 -31.85 -30.48 -45.55
N ASN A 36 -30.65 -31.03 -45.47
CA ASN A 36 -30.44 -32.37 -44.91
C ASN A 36 -30.75 -32.41 -43.40
N SER A 37 -31.58 -33.36 -43.00
CA SER A 37 -32.00 -33.50 -41.60
C SER A 37 -30.99 -34.21 -40.69
N VAL A 38 -30.02 -34.96 -41.27
CA VAL A 38 -29.06 -35.78 -40.52
C VAL A 38 -27.64 -35.19 -40.44
N GLY A 39 -27.35 -34.07 -41.06
CA GLY A 39 -26.01 -33.55 -41.18
C GLY A 39 -25.30 -34.02 -42.44
N GLY A 40 -23.99 -33.74 -42.57
CA GLY A 40 -23.17 -34.11 -43.72
C GLY A 40 -22.11 -33.10 -44.07
N PHE A 41 -21.43 -33.30 -45.19
CA PHE A 41 -20.36 -32.45 -45.63
C PHE A 41 -20.85 -31.15 -46.32
N TRP A 42 -20.15 -30.04 -46.09
CA TRP A 42 -20.45 -28.74 -46.68
C TRP A 42 -20.31 -28.71 -48.20
N GLY A 43 -19.44 -29.53 -48.78
CA GLY A 43 -18.99 -29.52 -50.15
C GLY A 43 -20.03 -29.83 -51.22
N PRO A 44 -19.69 -29.70 -52.54
CA PRO A 44 -20.57 -29.94 -53.67
C PRO A 44 -20.86 -31.46 -53.88
N GLY A 45 -21.92 -31.73 -54.61
CA GLY A 45 -22.33 -33.10 -54.95
C GLY A 45 -23.30 -33.75 -53.97
N THR A 46 -23.76 -33.00 -52.98
CA THR A 46 -24.75 -33.44 -52.00
C THR A 46 -26.03 -32.62 -52.14
N THR A 47 -27.17 -33.25 -51.99
CA THR A 47 -28.47 -32.56 -51.92
C THR A 47 -28.68 -31.80 -50.61
N ASN A 48 -27.60 -31.46 -49.94
CA ASN A 48 -27.62 -30.86 -48.60
C ASN A 48 -28.05 -29.38 -48.61
N TRP A 49 -27.87 -28.66 -49.73
CA TRP A 49 -28.16 -27.23 -49.88
C TRP A 49 -29.34 -26.97 -50.83
N GLY A 50 -30.57 -27.04 -50.37
CA GLY A 50 -31.76 -26.73 -51.11
C GLY A 50 -31.98 -27.58 -52.37
N ALA A 51 -32.94 -27.21 -53.23
CA ALA A 51 -33.35 -28.00 -54.38
C ALA A 51 -32.29 -28.21 -55.50
N ASN A 52 -31.25 -27.33 -55.52
CA ASN A 52 -30.20 -27.37 -56.54
C ASN A 52 -28.88 -27.99 -56.05
N GLY A 53 -28.79 -28.44 -54.79
CA GLY A 53 -27.62 -29.14 -54.22
C GLY A 53 -26.30 -28.36 -54.19
N ALA A 54 -26.28 -27.12 -54.59
CA ALA A 54 -25.05 -26.31 -54.68
C ALA A 54 -24.66 -25.75 -53.32
N ALA A 55 -23.43 -26.06 -52.85
CA ALA A 55 -22.87 -25.46 -51.66
C ALA A 55 -22.75 -23.92 -51.81
N PRO A 56 -22.78 -23.16 -50.69
CA PRO A 56 -22.59 -21.70 -50.74
C PRO A 56 -21.26 -21.32 -51.40
N ALA A 57 -21.27 -20.25 -52.18
CA ALA A 57 -20.14 -19.68 -52.86
C ALA A 57 -19.87 -18.27 -52.35
N SER A 58 -18.78 -17.67 -52.84
CA SER A 58 -18.44 -16.26 -52.54
C SER A 58 -19.63 -15.35 -52.89
N GLY A 59 -20.12 -14.59 -51.93
CA GLY A 59 -21.30 -13.73 -52.08
C GLY A 59 -22.60 -14.31 -51.54
N ASP A 60 -22.72 -15.62 -51.35
CA ASP A 60 -23.93 -16.28 -50.85
C ASP A 60 -24.09 -16.12 -49.32
N THR A 61 -25.34 -16.24 -48.84
CA THR A 61 -25.66 -16.38 -47.43
C THR A 61 -25.99 -17.83 -47.13
N ALA A 62 -25.27 -18.46 -46.21
CA ALA A 62 -25.50 -19.84 -45.76
C ALA A 62 -26.36 -19.84 -44.48
N LEU A 63 -27.43 -20.63 -44.49
CA LEU A 63 -28.34 -20.80 -43.36
C LEU A 63 -28.39 -22.28 -42.95
N ILE A 64 -27.94 -22.58 -41.72
CA ILE A 64 -28.09 -23.91 -41.09
C ILE A 64 -29.04 -23.71 -39.90
N THR A 65 -30.36 -23.76 -40.19
CA THR A 65 -31.40 -23.30 -39.26
C THR A 65 -32.56 -24.29 -39.10
N ASN A 66 -32.53 -25.41 -39.84
CA ASN A 66 -33.60 -26.37 -39.86
C ASN A 66 -33.69 -27.24 -38.58
N ALA A 67 -34.84 -27.88 -38.36
CA ALA A 67 -35.10 -28.71 -37.20
C ALA A 67 -34.23 -29.99 -37.20
N LEU A 68 -34.15 -30.62 -36.04
CA LEU A 68 -33.32 -31.77 -35.69
C LEU A 68 -31.82 -31.44 -35.54
N SER A 69 -31.21 -31.98 -34.51
CA SER A 69 -29.78 -31.82 -34.22
C SER A 69 -28.95 -32.45 -35.35
N LYS A 70 -27.96 -31.69 -35.82
CA LYS A 70 -27.08 -32.18 -36.90
C LYS A 70 -25.72 -31.49 -36.86
N THR A 71 -24.76 -32.16 -37.50
CA THR A 71 -23.43 -31.59 -37.73
C THR A 71 -23.19 -31.43 -39.23
N VAL A 72 -22.85 -30.19 -39.62
CA VAL A 72 -22.38 -29.89 -40.98
C VAL A 72 -20.85 -29.80 -40.90
N ILE A 73 -20.16 -30.52 -41.79
CA ILE A 73 -18.71 -30.72 -41.71
C ILE A 73 -18.01 -30.01 -42.87
N ILE A 74 -17.05 -29.20 -42.55
CA ILE A 74 -16.02 -28.67 -43.47
C ILE A 74 -14.72 -29.37 -43.12
N ASP A 75 -14.17 -30.16 -44.03
CA ASP A 75 -12.93 -30.93 -43.86
C ASP A 75 -11.97 -30.73 -45.02
N THR A 76 -10.85 -31.46 -45.04
CA THR A 76 -9.84 -31.41 -46.10
C THR A 76 -10.33 -31.84 -47.48
N ASN A 77 -11.48 -32.52 -47.56
CA ASN A 77 -12.12 -32.93 -48.82
C ASN A 77 -13.05 -31.86 -49.39
N SER A 78 -13.33 -30.79 -48.64
CA SER A 78 -14.19 -29.69 -49.09
C SER A 78 -13.46 -28.88 -50.17
N LEU A 79 -14.16 -28.55 -51.29
CA LEU A 79 -13.54 -27.80 -52.38
C LEU A 79 -13.20 -26.36 -51.99
N VAL A 80 -12.02 -25.88 -52.39
CA VAL A 80 -11.51 -24.54 -52.11
C VAL A 80 -12.53 -23.45 -52.51
N ALA A 81 -13.22 -23.62 -53.68
CA ALA A 81 -14.23 -22.69 -54.15
C ALA A 81 -15.42 -22.51 -53.18
N ASN A 82 -15.65 -23.48 -52.30
CA ASN A 82 -16.75 -23.48 -51.35
C ASN A 82 -16.32 -23.06 -49.94
N LEU A 83 -15.06 -22.67 -49.75
CA LEU A 83 -14.52 -22.20 -48.48
C LEU A 83 -14.72 -20.69 -48.28
N VAL A 84 -15.33 -20.02 -49.21
CA VAL A 84 -15.63 -18.58 -49.12
C VAL A 84 -17.13 -18.37 -49.26
N THR A 85 -17.78 -17.83 -48.26
CA THR A 85 -19.17 -17.36 -48.34
C THR A 85 -19.33 -16.00 -47.74
N ARG A 86 -20.41 -15.28 -48.04
CA ARG A 86 -20.58 -13.93 -47.53
C ARG A 86 -21.03 -13.96 -46.08
N ASN A 87 -22.18 -14.55 -45.80
CA ASN A 87 -22.74 -14.60 -44.44
C ASN A 87 -23.04 -16.06 -44.04
N LEU A 88 -22.97 -16.30 -42.75
CA LEU A 88 -23.34 -17.58 -42.13
C LEU A 88 -24.26 -17.35 -40.94
N THR A 89 -25.38 -18.09 -40.91
CA THR A 89 -26.25 -18.15 -39.73
C THR A 89 -26.39 -19.58 -39.27
N LEU A 90 -26.11 -19.81 -38.01
CA LEU A 90 -26.31 -21.10 -37.33
C LEU A 90 -27.40 -20.91 -36.27
N SER A 91 -28.41 -21.75 -36.27
CA SER A 91 -29.42 -21.81 -35.19
C SER A 91 -30.17 -23.16 -35.26
N ALA A 92 -30.85 -23.50 -34.18
CA ALA A 92 -31.80 -24.61 -34.17
C ALA A 92 -33.02 -24.26 -33.34
N PRO A 93 -34.20 -24.92 -33.62
CA PRO A 93 -35.33 -24.83 -32.71
C PRO A 93 -35.02 -25.38 -31.32
N ALA A 94 -35.84 -25.02 -30.34
CA ALA A 94 -35.67 -25.47 -28.96
C ALA A 94 -35.53 -26.99 -28.84
N GLY A 95 -34.54 -27.48 -28.14
CA GLY A 95 -34.25 -28.89 -27.95
C GLY A 95 -33.39 -29.51 -29.05
N ALA A 96 -32.98 -28.75 -30.08
CA ALA A 96 -32.06 -29.21 -31.13
C ALA A 96 -30.77 -28.37 -31.15
N THR A 97 -29.70 -28.95 -31.72
CA THR A 97 -28.41 -28.25 -31.90
C THR A 97 -27.90 -28.42 -33.33
N ASN A 98 -27.66 -27.33 -34.03
CA ASN A 98 -27.01 -27.34 -35.34
C ASN A 98 -25.55 -26.91 -35.19
N THR A 99 -24.63 -27.82 -35.43
CA THR A 99 -23.20 -27.63 -35.33
C THR A 99 -22.56 -27.45 -36.69
N LEU A 100 -21.81 -26.40 -36.92
CA LEU A 100 -20.82 -26.36 -37.99
C LEU A 100 -19.47 -26.80 -37.40
N LEU A 101 -18.97 -27.92 -37.88
CA LEU A 101 -17.66 -28.47 -37.56
C LEU A 101 -16.68 -28.15 -38.70
N ILE A 102 -15.61 -27.44 -38.38
CA ILE A 102 -14.52 -27.15 -39.30
C ILE A 102 -13.29 -27.90 -38.79
N GLU A 103 -12.80 -28.87 -39.58
CA GLU A 103 -11.70 -29.72 -39.13
C GLU A 103 -10.63 -29.96 -40.21
N GLY A 104 -9.36 -30.04 -39.79
CA GLY A 104 -8.26 -30.51 -40.65
C GLY A 104 -7.77 -29.51 -41.71
N TYR A 105 -8.20 -28.25 -41.69
CA TYR A 105 -7.70 -27.23 -42.60
C TYR A 105 -6.39 -26.62 -42.12
N ALA A 106 -5.34 -26.74 -42.92
CA ALA A 106 -4.08 -26.07 -42.68
C ALA A 106 -4.21 -24.54 -42.84
N ALA A 107 -3.27 -23.78 -42.22
CA ALA A 107 -3.29 -22.32 -42.20
C ALA A 107 -3.35 -21.63 -43.58
N ALA A 108 -3.03 -22.33 -44.65
CA ALA A 108 -2.99 -21.79 -45.99
C ALA A 108 -4.37 -21.62 -46.67
N GLN A 109 -5.42 -22.22 -46.15
CA GLN A 109 -6.77 -22.14 -46.74
C GLN A 109 -7.85 -22.06 -45.66
N PRO A 110 -8.04 -20.88 -45.02
CA PRO A 110 -9.07 -20.71 -44.01
C PRO A 110 -10.47 -20.74 -44.63
N PHE A 111 -11.46 -21.22 -43.85
CA PHE A 111 -12.85 -20.94 -44.15
C PHE A 111 -13.13 -19.45 -43.97
N GLN A 112 -13.66 -18.79 -45.00
CA GLN A 112 -13.78 -17.34 -45.04
C GLN A 112 -15.22 -16.85 -45.10
N LEU A 113 -15.58 -15.98 -44.18
CA LEU A 113 -16.81 -15.21 -44.22
C LEU A 113 -16.46 -13.76 -44.59
N THR A 114 -16.83 -13.35 -45.79
CA THR A 114 -16.59 -11.95 -46.25
C THR A 114 -17.61 -10.96 -45.70
N GLY A 115 -18.62 -11.42 -45.00
CA GLY A 115 -19.64 -10.68 -44.28
C GLY A 115 -19.80 -11.17 -42.84
N ASN A 116 -21.03 -11.33 -42.40
CA ASN A 116 -21.39 -11.56 -41.00
C ASN A 116 -21.43 -13.06 -40.61
N LEU A 117 -21.04 -13.30 -39.35
CA LEU A 117 -21.30 -14.56 -38.65
C LEU A 117 -22.35 -14.33 -37.57
N THR A 118 -23.46 -15.11 -37.63
CA THR A 118 -24.50 -15.07 -36.61
C THR A 118 -24.72 -16.49 -36.09
N ILE A 119 -24.53 -16.69 -34.78
CA ILE A 119 -24.81 -17.95 -34.10
C ILE A 119 -25.91 -17.69 -33.09
N ASN A 120 -27.10 -18.18 -33.34
CA ASN A 120 -28.25 -18.00 -32.46
C ASN A 120 -28.53 -19.27 -31.65
N SER A 121 -29.54 -19.21 -30.81
CA SER A 121 -29.98 -20.34 -29.94
C SER A 121 -29.99 -21.67 -30.67
N GLY A 122 -29.41 -22.69 -30.07
CA GLY A 122 -29.23 -24.00 -30.65
C GLY A 122 -28.16 -24.07 -31.77
N GLY A 123 -27.49 -22.99 -32.10
CA GLY A 123 -26.34 -22.96 -33.01
C GLY A 123 -25.03 -23.25 -32.29
N ALA A 124 -24.14 -24.01 -32.91
CA ALA A 124 -22.78 -24.24 -32.43
C ALA A 124 -21.75 -24.14 -33.57
N LEU A 125 -20.61 -23.55 -33.30
CA LEU A 125 -19.45 -23.55 -34.19
C LEU A 125 -18.29 -24.27 -33.47
N THR A 126 -17.78 -25.32 -34.11
CA THR A 126 -16.59 -26.03 -33.63
C THR A 126 -15.49 -25.94 -34.68
N ALA A 127 -14.29 -25.55 -34.30
CA ALA A 127 -13.12 -25.53 -35.17
C ALA A 127 -11.97 -26.32 -34.52
N THR A 128 -11.48 -27.34 -35.24
CA THR A 128 -10.38 -28.18 -34.74
C THR A 128 -9.31 -28.34 -35.80
N ASN A 129 -8.08 -27.98 -35.48
CA ASN A 129 -6.94 -27.96 -36.44
C ASN A 129 -7.29 -27.18 -37.73
N ALA A 130 -7.98 -26.07 -37.61
CA ALA A 130 -8.57 -25.33 -38.73
C ALA A 130 -8.43 -23.82 -38.54
N ASN A 131 -8.65 -23.07 -39.63
CA ASN A 131 -8.66 -21.62 -39.59
C ASN A 131 -9.98 -21.05 -40.08
N LEU A 132 -10.48 -20.02 -39.40
CA LEU A 132 -11.68 -19.27 -39.74
C LEU A 132 -11.36 -17.79 -39.85
N THR A 133 -11.81 -17.14 -40.91
CA THR A 133 -11.75 -15.69 -41.07
C THR A 133 -13.16 -15.09 -41.22
N VAL A 134 -13.47 -14.05 -40.44
CA VAL A 134 -14.74 -13.32 -40.51
C VAL A 134 -14.46 -11.83 -40.76
N SER A 135 -15.01 -11.28 -41.84
CA SER A 135 -14.75 -9.87 -42.20
C SER A 135 -15.88 -8.91 -41.81
N GLY A 136 -17.05 -9.40 -41.40
CA GLY A 136 -18.17 -8.58 -40.96
C GLY A 136 -18.41 -8.60 -39.46
N THR A 137 -19.63 -8.28 -39.08
CA THR A 137 -20.08 -8.35 -37.68
C THR A 137 -20.22 -9.81 -37.25
N TRP A 138 -19.81 -10.06 -36.01
CA TRP A 138 -19.92 -11.33 -35.37
C TRP A 138 -20.89 -11.27 -34.20
N VAL A 139 -21.92 -12.10 -34.19
CA VAL A 139 -22.97 -12.11 -33.16
C VAL A 139 -23.20 -13.55 -32.68
N MET A 140 -23.18 -13.71 -31.37
CA MET A 140 -23.55 -14.95 -30.69
C MET A 140 -24.70 -14.67 -29.72
N ASN A 141 -25.75 -15.49 -29.77
CA ASN A 141 -26.92 -15.43 -28.90
C ASN A 141 -27.26 -16.82 -28.42
N ASP A 142 -27.18 -17.10 -27.13
CA ASP A 142 -27.55 -18.42 -26.55
C ASP A 142 -26.93 -19.58 -27.34
N SER A 143 -25.62 -19.52 -27.53
CA SER A 143 -24.91 -20.36 -28.48
C SER A 143 -23.50 -20.71 -28.01
N VAL A 144 -22.84 -21.65 -28.71
CA VAL A 144 -21.51 -22.14 -28.35
C VAL A 144 -20.53 -21.97 -29.49
N MET A 145 -19.33 -21.52 -29.18
CA MET A 145 -18.16 -21.56 -30.03
C MET A 145 -17.03 -22.30 -29.31
N ASP A 146 -16.56 -23.40 -29.91
CA ASP A 146 -15.45 -24.20 -29.41
C ASP A 146 -14.32 -24.25 -30.44
N VAL A 147 -13.15 -23.76 -30.09
CA VAL A 147 -11.99 -23.63 -30.97
C VAL A 147 -10.81 -24.35 -30.35
N SER A 148 -10.34 -25.40 -31.01
CA SER A 148 -9.21 -26.19 -30.52
C SER A 148 -8.11 -26.29 -31.58
N ASN A 149 -6.83 -26.01 -31.19
CA ASN A 149 -5.65 -26.02 -32.09
C ASN A 149 -5.88 -25.23 -33.39
N SER A 150 -6.61 -24.14 -33.32
CA SER A 150 -7.12 -23.41 -34.49
C SER A 150 -6.91 -21.92 -34.37
N ALA A 151 -6.90 -21.22 -35.53
CA ALA A 151 -6.89 -19.78 -35.56
C ALA A 151 -8.23 -19.22 -36.08
N VAL A 152 -8.77 -18.28 -35.31
CA VAL A 152 -9.96 -17.52 -35.69
C VAL A 152 -9.57 -16.07 -35.80
N THR A 153 -9.82 -15.45 -36.97
CA THR A 153 -9.43 -14.05 -37.24
C THR A 153 -10.65 -13.26 -37.70
N ALA A 154 -11.01 -12.25 -36.97
CA ALA A 154 -11.96 -11.22 -37.40
C ALA A 154 -11.18 -10.03 -37.98
N THR A 155 -11.36 -9.75 -39.28
CA THR A 155 -10.57 -8.74 -40.03
C THR A 155 -11.34 -7.46 -40.33
N GLY A 156 -12.68 -7.46 -40.17
CA GLY A 156 -13.55 -6.32 -40.53
C GLY A 156 -13.78 -5.35 -39.40
N ASN A 157 -14.48 -4.27 -39.72
CA ASN A 157 -14.85 -3.21 -38.76
C ASN A 157 -16.12 -3.53 -37.94
N GLY A 158 -16.64 -4.76 -38.02
CA GLY A 158 -17.82 -5.19 -37.27
C GLY A 158 -17.51 -5.61 -35.84
N ASN A 159 -18.38 -5.24 -34.90
CA ASN A 159 -18.22 -5.66 -33.51
C ASN A 159 -18.36 -7.19 -33.35
N PHE A 160 -17.64 -7.74 -32.38
CA PHE A 160 -17.89 -9.10 -31.89
C PHE A 160 -18.80 -9.01 -30.65
N ASN A 161 -20.08 -9.30 -30.85
CA ASN A 161 -21.10 -9.29 -29.81
C ASN A 161 -21.35 -10.71 -29.31
N VAL A 162 -21.07 -10.97 -28.06
CA VAL A 162 -21.35 -12.25 -27.38
C VAL A 162 -22.41 -11.99 -26.33
N ASN A 163 -23.65 -12.41 -26.62
CA ASN A 163 -24.82 -12.13 -25.80
C ASN A 163 -25.12 -13.29 -24.83
N SER A 164 -26.05 -13.06 -23.93
CA SER A 164 -26.40 -13.91 -22.79
C SER A 164 -26.51 -15.41 -23.13
N ASN A 165 -26.13 -16.26 -22.21
CA ASN A 165 -26.11 -17.71 -22.30
C ASN A 165 -25.18 -18.30 -23.38
N SER A 166 -24.32 -17.49 -23.98
CA SER A 166 -23.35 -18.02 -24.94
C SER A 166 -22.08 -18.50 -24.22
N ALA A 167 -21.36 -19.43 -24.87
CA ALA A 167 -20.06 -19.89 -24.39
C ALA A 167 -19.01 -19.79 -25.50
N VAL A 168 -17.83 -19.26 -25.12
CA VAL A 168 -16.62 -19.23 -25.96
C VAL A 168 -15.56 -20.07 -25.29
N ILE A 169 -15.15 -21.17 -25.97
CA ILE A 169 -14.15 -22.10 -25.45
C ILE A 169 -12.96 -22.08 -26.41
N LEU A 170 -11.79 -21.80 -25.90
CA LEU A 170 -10.53 -21.75 -26.65
C LEU A 170 -9.52 -22.70 -26.01
N ASN A 171 -9.06 -23.72 -26.78
CA ASN A 171 -8.05 -24.67 -26.33
C ASN A 171 -6.87 -24.68 -27.29
N SER A 172 -5.70 -24.23 -26.83
CA SER A 172 -4.51 -24.10 -27.69
C SER A 172 -4.81 -23.34 -28.99
N ALA A 173 -5.68 -22.34 -28.91
CA ALA A 173 -6.23 -21.63 -30.03
C ALA A 173 -5.74 -20.16 -30.07
N THR A 174 -5.85 -19.57 -31.28
CA THR A 174 -5.61 -18.14 -31.44
C THR A 174 -6.90 -17.46 -31.88
N LEU A 175 -7.34 -16.45 -31.13
CA LEU A 175 -8.43 -15.55 -31.52
C LEU A 175 -7.85 -14.16 -31.74
N THR A 176 -7.91 -13.67 -32.98
CA THR A 176 -7.49 -12.31 -33.35
C THR A 176 -8.71 -11.52 -33.79
N ASN A 177 -8.96 -10.36 -33.18
CA ASN A 177 -10.09 -9.49 -33.51
C ASN A 177 -9.63 -8.06 -33.82
N ALA A 178 -10.23 -7.49 -34.85
CA ALA A 178 -9.90 -6.14 -35.35
C ALA A 178 -10.76 -5.01 -34.74
N THR A 179 -11.78 -5.32 -33.92
CA THR A 179 -12.76 -4.35 -33.47
C THR A 179 -13.20 -4.57 -32.02
N THR A 180 -14.11 -3.70 -31.54
CA THR A 180 -14.66 -3.77 -30.20
C THR A 180 -15.32 -5.11 -29.88
N ILE A 181 -15.01 -5.67 -28.73
CA ILE A 181 -15.70 -6.85 -28.18
C ILE A 181 -16.68 -6.40 -27.10
N LEU A 182 -17.92 -6.88 -27.23
CA LEU A 182 -19.00 -6.67 -26.29
C LEU A 182 -19.45 -8.02 -25.74
N ASN A 183 -19.13 -8.28 -24.46
CA ASN A 183 -19.52 -9.50 -23.77
C ASN A 183 -20.69 -9.21 -22.80
N HIS A 184 -21.85 -9.83 -23.07
CA HIS A 184 -23.08 -9.62 -22.31
C HIS A 184 -23.52 -10.93 -21.60
N GLY A 185 -22.98 -11.20 -20.42
CA GLY A 185 -23.48 -12.30 -19.56
C GLY A 185 -23.10 -13.70 -20.04
N THR A 186 -21.86 -13.90 -20.50
CA THR A 186 -21.41 -15.13 -21.12
C THR A 186 -20.22 -15.77 -20.39
N THR A 187 -19.91 -17.02 -20.73
CA THR A 187 -18.73 -17.72 -20.22
C THR A 187 -17.65 -17.80 -21.30
N TRP A 188 -16.45 -17.34 -20.99
CA TRP A 188 -15.26 -17.48 -21.81
C TRP A 188 -14.21 -18.32 -21.08
N ASN A 189 -13.81 -19.43 -21.69
CA ASN A 189 -12.74 -20.28 -21.18
C ASN A 189 -11.60 -20.34 -22.20
N ALA A 190 -10.46 -19.79 -21.88
CA ALA A 190 -9.26 -19.82 -22.72
C ALA A 190 -8.17 -20.63 -22.01
N THR A 191 -7.82 -21.79 -22.57
CA THR A 191 -6.77 -22.67 -22.08
C THR A 191 -5.61 -22.68 -23.07
N ASN A 192 -4.41 -22.33 -22.62
CA ASN A 192 -3.18 -22.26 -23.43
C ASN A 192 -3.38 -21.50 -24.76
N SER A 193 -4.25 -20.50 -24.76
CA SER A 193 -4.72 -19.84 -25.97
C SER A 193 -4.24 -18.39 -26.04
N SER A 194 -4.07 -17.89 -27.27
CA SER A 194 -3.75 -16.49 -27.52
C SER A 194 -4.98 -15.74 -27.96
N PHE A 195 -5.30 -14.70 -27.23
CA PHE A 195 -6.35 -13.76 -27.56
C PHE A 195 -5.74 -12.40 -27.85
N ARG A 196 -5.86 -11.90 -29.08
CA ARG A 196 -5.27 -10.65 -29.51
C ARG A 196 -6.29 -9.71 -30.14
N LEU A 197 -6.28 -8.48 -29.67
CA LEU A 197 -7.05 -7.38 -30.25
C LEU A 197 -6.10 -6.49 -31.08
N ILE A 198 -6.41 -6.26 -32.36
CA ILE A 198 -5.51 -5.55 -33.29
C ILE A 198 -5.84 -4.08 -33.39
N SER A 199 -7.12 -3.70 -33.32
CA SER A 199 -7.59 -2.31 -33.37
C SER A 199 -8.96 -2.19 -32.69
N GLY A 200 -9.38 -0.98 -32.37
CA GLY A 200 -10.69 -0.72 -31.78
C GLY A 200 -10.63 0.15 -30.53
N GLU A 201 -11.78 0.49 -29.96
CA GLU A 201 -11.85 1.44 -28.83
C GLU A 201 -11.82 0.76 -27.47
N SER A 202 -12.38 -0.43 -27.32
CA SER A 202 -12.42 -1.11 -26.02
C SER A 202 -12.82 -2.60 -26.09
N PHE A 203 -12.35 -3.36 -25.10
CA PHE A 203 -12.93 -4.63 -24.74
C PHE A 203 -13.85 -4.42 -23.53
N ASN A 204 -15.12 -4.71 -23.69
CA ASN A 204 -16.12 -4.53 -22.64
C ASN A 204 -16.69 -5.87 -22.20
N ASN A 205 -16.26 -6.37 -21.05
CA ASN A 205 -16.96 -7.44 -20.36
C ASN A 205 -18.07 -6.82 -19.49
N TYR A 206 -19.23 -6.60 -20.08
CA TYR A 206 -20.38 -6.01 -19.38
C TYR A 206 -20.91 -6.93 -18.29
N GLY A 207 -21.00 -8.23 -18.55
CA GLY A 207 -21.41 -9.26 -17.60
C GLY A 207 -20.85 -10.61 -18.00
N GLY A 208 -20.78 -11.55 -17.05
CA GLY A 208 -20.30 -12.90 -17.30
C GLY A 208 -18.87 -13.16 -16.83
N THR A 209 -18.41 -14.38 -17.04
CA THR A 209 -17.14 -14.88 -16.52
C THR A 209 -16.15 -15.14 -17.66
N MET A 210 -14.96 -14.63 -17.50
CA MET A 210 -13.82 -14.93 -18.37
C MET A 210 -12.73 -15.63 -17.58
N ILE A 211 -12.18 -16.72 -18.10
CA ILE A 211 -11.11 -17.50 -17.49
C ILE A 211 -9.97 -17.65 -18.49
N LEU A 212 -8.78 -17.23 -18.09
CA LEU A 212 -7.52 -17.46 -18.80
C LEU A 212 -6.68 -18.46 -18.00
N ALA A 213 -6.48 -19.65 -18.59
CA ALA A 213 -5.70 -20.74 -18.01
C ALA A 213 -4.49 -21.06 -18.90
N GLY A 214 -3.49 -20.20 -18.88
CA GLY A 214 -2.32 -20.23 -19.78
C GLY A 214 -2.53 -19.42 -21.06
N GLY A 215 -1.45 -19.18 -21.80
CA GLY A 215 -1.48 -18.37 -23.02
C GLY A 215 -1.47 -16.86 -22.74
N THR A 216 -2.02 -16.10 -23.70
CA THR A 216 -1.94 -14.63 -23.66
C THR A 216 -3.26 -13.96 -24.02
N MET A 217 -3.59 -12.88 -23.32
CA MET A 217 -4.64 -11.94 -23.70
C MET A 217 -3.99 -10.58 -23.94
N ASP A 218 -3.83 -10.21 -25.21
CA ASP A 218 -3.22 -8.95 -25.62
C ASP A 218 -4.28 -7.92 -26.02
N THR A 219 -4.48 -6.94 -25.16
CA THR A 219 -5.39 -5.81 -25.40
C THR A 219 -4.63 -4.48 -25.56
N SER A 220 -3.32 -4.52 -25.82
CA SER A 220 -2.46 -3.34 -25.87
C SER A 220 -2.79 -2.39 -27.03
N ALA A 221 -3.42 -2.88 -28.09
CA ALA A 221 -3.91 -2.07 -29.20
C ALA A 221 -5.20 -1.29 -28.87
N PHE A 222 -5.77 -1.50 -27.69
CA PHE A 222 -7.02 -0.87 -27.23
C PHE A 222 -6.76 0.16 -26.14
N ASN A 223 -7.63 1.15 -26.09
CA ASN A 223 -7.54 2.14 -25.02
C ASN A 223 -7.99 1.59 -23.67
N THR A 224 -8.97 0.66 -23.61
CA THR A 224 -9.50 0.24 -22.32
C THR A 224 -10.07 -1.18 -22.31
N LEU A 225 -9.65 -1.99 -21.33
CA LEU A 225 -10.31 -3.24 -20.93
C LEU A 225 -11.25 -2.95 -19.77
N ARG A 226 -12.56 -3.22 -19.93
CA ARG A 226 -13.59 -2.99 -18.88
C ARG A 226 -14.15 -4.30 -18.38
N ILE A 227 -14.25 -4.44 -17.06
CA ILE A 227 -14.82 -5.61 -16.36
C ILE A 227 -15.96 -5.12 -15.48
N GLY A 228 -17.21 -5.50 -15.81
CA GLY A 228 -18.43 -5.08 -15.13
C GLY A 228 -18.80 -3.62 -15.44
N ARG A 229 -19.70 -3.43 -16.39
CA ARG A 229 -20.18 -2.10 -16.74
C ARG A 229 -21.70 -2.09 -16.81
N TYR A 230 -22.31 -0.96 -16.39
CA TYR A 230 -23.73 -0.70 -16.28
C TYR A 230 -24.44 -1.45 -15.14
N ALA A 231 -25.53 -0.88 -14.67
CA ALA A 231 -26.35 -1.41 -13.58
C ALA A 231 -26.77 -2.87 -13.83
N THR A 232 -26.83 -3.66 -12.77
CA THR A 232 -27.17 -5.07 -12.75
C THR A 232 -26.16 -6.04 -13.38
N ASN A 233 -25.13 -5.55 -14.06
CA ASN A 233 -24.13 -6.41 -14.68
C ASN A 233 -23.05 -6.79 -13.67
N ILE A 234 -22.80 -8.10 -13.58
CA ILE A 234 -21.73 -8.69 -12.77
C ILE A 234 -20.77 -9.39 -13.72
N ALA A 235 -19.52 -8.95 -13.72
CA ALA A 235 -18.51 -9.55 -14.58
C ALA A 235 -17.24 -9.92 -13.82
N SER A 236 -16.58 -10.97 -14.26
CA SER A 236 -15.27 -11.35 -13.76
C SER A 236 -14.30 -11.68 -14.87
N LEU A 237 -13.02 -11.39 -14.61
CA LEU A 237 -11.88 -11.94 -15.33
C LEU A 237 -11.01 -12.70 -14.33
N THR A 238 -10.81 -13.99 -14.54
CA THR A 238 -9.94 -14.83 -13.73
C THR A 238 -8.73 -15.25 -14.54
N VAL A 239 -7.54 -14.85 -14.09
CA VAL A 239 -6.27 -15.27 -14.67
C VAL A 239 -5.71 -16.37 -13.77
N LEU A 240 -5.94 -17.63 -14.15
CA LEU A 240 -5.40 -18.78 -13.44
C LEU A 240 -3.90 -18.95 -13.72
N SER A 241 -3.49 -18.65 -14.96
CA SER A 241 -2.10 -18.59 -15.42
C SER A 241 -2.04 -17.89 -16.78
N GLY A 242 -0.85 -17.55 -17.26
CA GLY A 242 -0.66 -16.82 -18.53
C GLY A 242 -0.51 -15.32 -18.33
N THR A 243 -0.71 -14.56 -19.40
CA THR A 243 -0.42 -13.12 -19.40
C THR A 243 -1.58 -12.32 -19.99
N VAL A 244 -1.97 -11.27 -19.29
CA VAL A 244 -2.86 -10.22 -19.79
C VAL A 244 -2.04 -8.95 -19.97
N THR A 245 -1.97 -8.43 -21.20
CA THR A 245 -1.34 -7.14 -21.50
C THR A 245 -2.37 -6.14 -21.98
N GLY A 246 -2.23 -4.88 -21.60
CA GLY A 246 -3.16 -3.84 -22.00
C GLY A 246 -2.62 -2.44 -21.79
N THR A 247 -3.34 -1.44 -22.29
CA THR A 247 -3.04 -0.04 -22.05
C THR A 247 -3.68 0.41 -20.73
N THR A 248 -4.99 0.30 -20.62
CA THR A 248 -5.75 0.70 -19.44
C THR A 248 -6.75 -0.37 -19.04
N MET A 249 -7.11 -0.42 -17.74
CA MET A 249 -8.11 -1.33 -17.22
C MET A 249 -9.09 -0.60 -16.28
N GLN A 250 -10.37 -0.92 -16.39
CA GLN A 250 -11.42 -0.44 -15.51
C GLN A 250 -12.20 -1.62 -14.94
N VAL A 251 -12.29 -1.70 -13.61
CA VAL A 251 -12.98 -2.78 -12.90
C VAL A 251 -14.13 -2.19 -12.09
N GLY A 252 -15.38 -2.58 -12.42
CA GLY A 252 -16.61 -2.02 -11.85
C GLY A 252 -16.86 -0.60 -12.36
N VAL A 253 -17.64 -0.48 -13.44
CA VAL A 253 -17.83 0.79 -14.16
C VAL A 253 -19.31 1.10 -14.26
N ASP A 254 -19.70 2.37 -14.13
CA ASP A 254 -21.06 2.86 -14.42
C ASP A 254 -22.18 2.01 -13.76
N LEU A 255 -22.17 1.88 -12.42
CA LEU A 255 -23.07 1.06 -11.61
C LEU A 255 -22.85 -0.47 -11.76
N GLY A 256 -21.95 -0.93 -12.60
CA GLY A 256 -21.62 -2.36 -12.77
C GLY A 256 -20.73 -2.89 -11.65
N GLN A 257 -20.73 -4.21 -11.49
CA GLN A 257 -19.85 -4.90 -10.55
C GLN A 257 -18.78 -5.67 -11.34
N GLY A 258 -17.52 -5.36 -11.09
CA GLY A 258 -16.38 -5.99 -11.76
C GLY A 258 -15.45 -6.67 -10.77
N THR A 259 -14.96 -7.85 -11.14
CA THR A 259 -13.94 -8.56 -10.36
C THR A 259 -12.81 -9.03 -11.26
N LEU A 260 -11.58 -8.68 -10.92
CA LEU A 260 -10.36 -9.28 -11.48
C LEU A 260 -9.77 -10.23 -10.43
N ASN A 261 -9.62 -11.50 -10.80
CA ASN A 261 -8.95 -12.50 -9.96
C ASN A 261 -7.64 -12.91 -10.65
N LEU A 262 -6.52 -12.65 -10.01
CA LEU A 262 -5.19 -13.08 -10.43
C LEU A 262 -4.70 -14.16 -9.46
N SER A 263 -4.83 -15.43 -9.88
CA SER A 263 -4.41 -16.58 -9.07
C SER A 263 -2.96 -16.94 -9.32
N ASN A 264 -2.52 -16.85 -10.60
CA ASN A 264 -1.14 -16.99 -11.03
C ASN A 264 -1.01 -16.38 -12.44
N GLY A 265 0.19 -15.98 -12.85
CA GLY A 265 0.42 -15.33 -14.14
C GLY A 265 0.69 -13.84 -14.01
N LEU A 266 0.49 -13.08 -15.08
CA LEU A 266 0.82 -11.67 -15.16
C LEU A 266 -0.35 -10.84 -15.71
N VAL A 267 -0.67 -9.75 -15.03
CA VAL A 267 -1.48 -8.66 -15.60
C VAL A 267 -0.59 -7.44 -15.70
N ALA A 268 -0.26 -6.99 -16.91
CA ALA A 268 0.64 -5.87 -17.16
C ALA A 268 -0.06 -4.77 -17.97
N LEU A 269 -0.14 -3.57 -17.40
CA LEU A 269 -0.73 -2.40 -18.04
C LEU A 269 0.35 -1.34 -18.29
N THR A 270 0.28 -0.73 -19.47
CA THR A 270 1.21 0.34 -19.86
C THR A 270 0.75 1.73 -19.45
N SER A 271 -0.50 1.88 -18.98
CA SER A 271 -1.05 3.10 -18.41
C SER A 271 -1.83 2.77 -17.12
N TRP A 272 -2.95 3.41 -16.85
CA TRP A 272 -3.64 3.38 -15.56
C TRP A 272 -4.61 2.21 -15.38
N MET A 273 -4.93 1.95 -14.11
CA MET A 273 -6.00 1.06 -13.67
C MET A 273 -6.96 1.81 -12.74
N GLN A 274 -8.26 1.67 -12.97
CA GLN A 274 -9.31 2.24 -12.13
C GLN A 274 -10.21 1.14 -11.56
N VAL A 275 -10.39 1.15 -10.24
CA VAL A 275 -11.19 0.19 -9.50
C VAL A 275 -12.33 0.94 -8.81
N GLY A 276 -13.58 0.66 -9.23
CA GLY A 276 -14.77 1.43 -8.85
C GLY A 276 -14.80 2.78 -9.60
N PHE A 277 -15.39 2.82 -10.79
CA PHE A 277 -15.29 3.98 -11.66
C PHE A 277 -16.65 4.45 -12.22
N ALA A 278 -16.76 5.72 -12.52
CA ALA A 278 -17.86 6.31 -13.27
C ALA A 278 -17.32 7.08 -14.49
N ALA A 279 -17.66 6.65 -15.68
CA ALA A 279 -17.19 7.25 -16.93
C ALA A 279 -17.71 8.68 -17.12
N ASN A 280 -18.91 8.99 -16.61
CA ASN A 280 -19.52 10.33 -16.65
C ASN A 280 -19.02 11.28 -15.56
N GLY A 281 -18.09 10.84 -14.71
CA GLY A 281 -17.55 11.64 -13.61
C GLY A 281 -18.44 11.79 -12.38
N ASN A 282 -19.65 11.21 -12.38
CA ASN A 282 -20.58 11.31 -11.26
C ASN A 282 -20.44 10.11 -10.31
N PRO A 283 -20.02 10.31 -9.04
CA PRO A 283 -19.88 9.21 -8.07
C PRO A 283 -21.17 8.42 -7.80
N ILE A 284 -22.34 9.04 -7.97
CA ILE A 284 -23.66 8.37 -7.76
C ILE A 284 -23.88 7.26 -8.81
N SER A 285 -23.29 7.39 -9.98
CA SER A 285 -23.37 6.39 -11.06
C SER A 285 -22.12 5.51 -11.16
N ALA A 286 -21.29 5.48 -10.13
CA ALA A 286 -20.06 4.69 -10.13
C ALA A 286 -20.30 3.21 -9.85
N GLY A 287 -19.45 2.37 -10.42
CA GLY A 287 -19.49 0.92 -10.18
C GLY A 287 -18.73 0.48 -8.93
N THR A 288 -18.82 -0.81 -8.65
CA THR A 288 -18.04 -1.48 -7.59
C THR A 288 -16.99 -2.37 -8.22
N GLY A 289 -15.72 -2.14 -7.89
CA GLY A 289 -14.60 -2.90 -8.43
C GLY A 289 -13.84 -3.68 -7.35
N ILE A 290 -13.47 -4.91 -7.65
CA ILE A 290 -12.64 -5.75 -6.79
C ILE A 290 -11.49 -6.32 -7.63
N VAL A 291 -10.28 -6.20 -7.11
CA VAL A 291 -9.07 -6.81 -7.67
C VAL A 291 -8.46 -7.72 -6.61
N ASN A 292 -8.34 -9.01 -6.91
CA ASN A 292 -7.75 -9.99 -6.03
C ASN A 292 -6.44 -10.50 -6.66
N VAL A 293 -5.32 -10.29 -5.97
CA VAL A 293 -4.00 -10.82 -6.32
C VAL A 293 -3.67 -11.92 -5.30
N ALA A 294 -4.09 -13.15 -5.61
CA ALA A 294 -3.86 -14.31 -4.76
C ALA A 294 -2.53 -15.01 -5.09
N GLY A 295 -2.00 -14.79 -6.27
CA GLY A 295 -0.72 -15.25 -6.79
C GLY A 295 -0.37 -14.49 -8.07
N GLY A 296 0.78 -14.75 -8.68
CA GLY A 296 1.22 -14.04 -9.88
C GLY A 296 1.57 -12.58 -9.65
N GLU A 297 1.50 -11.77 -10.70
CA GLU A 297 1.96 -10.37 -10.67
C GLU A 297 0.96 -9.42 -11.33
N LEU A 298 0.60 -8.35 -10.62
CA LEU A 298 -0.06 -7.17 -11.18
C LEU A 298 0.98 -6.07 -11.38
N ARG A 299 1.17 -5.61 -12.63
CA ARG A 299 2.17 -4.60 -12.98
C ARG A 299 1.54 -3.39 -13.66
N VAL A 300 1.65 -2.22 -13.01
CA VAL A 300 1.23 -0.91 -13.54
C VAL A 300 2.32 0.10 -13.19
N THR A 301 3.41 0.11 -13.95
CA THR A 301 4.65 0.83 -13.60
C THR A 301 4.82 2.18 -14.28
N ASN A 302 3.91 2.56 -15.17
CA ASN A 302 4.02 3.82 -15.91
C ASN A 302 2.97 4.86 -15.49
N ASP A 303 1.92 4.44 -14.75
CA ASP A 303 0.81 5.33 -14.39
C ASP A 303 0.15 4.84 -13.08
N ALA A 304 -1.03 5.34 -12.76
CA ALA A 304 -1.69 5.15 -11.50
C ALA A 304 -2.60 3.91 -11.43
N VAL A 305 -2.66 3.31 -10.25
CA VAL A 305 -3.76 2.46 -9.81
C VAL A 305 -4.62 3.25 -8.83
N ASN A 306 -5.85 3.56 -9.23
CA ASN A 306 -6.82 4.29 -8.45
C ASN A 306 -7.84 3.32 -7.86
N VAL A 307 -7.79 3.10 -6.55
CA VAL A 307 -8.70 2.22 -5.82
C VAL A 307 -9.75 3.07 -5.11
N GLY A 308 -11.02 2.89 -5.48
CA GLY A 308 -12.06 3.85 -5.13
C GLY A 308 -11.86 5.13 -5.96
N SER A 309 -11.85 4.99 -7.31
CA SER A 309 -11.55 6.11 -8.19
C SER A 309 -12.70 7.12 -8.20
N ARG A 310 -13.92 6.67 -8.44
CA ARG A 310 -15.16 7.46 -8.34
C ARG A 310 -16.31 6.67 -7.73
N GLY A 311 -16.06 5.40 -7.39
CA GLY A 311 -16.99 4.48 -6.76
C GLY A 311 -16.26 3.60 -5.75
N SER A 312 -16.89 2.56 -5.24
CA SER A 312 -16.28 1.66 -4.27
C SER A 312 -15.23 0.77 -4.95
N GLY A 313 -14.00 0.83 -4.46
CA GLY A 313 -12.88 0.05 -4.98
C GLY A 313 -12.16 -0.75 -3.90
N ARG A 314 -11.77 -1.98 -4.23
CA ARG A 314 -10.97 -2.83 -3.35
C ARG A 314 -9.85 -3.54 -4.11
N LEU A 315 -8.64 -3.49 -3.55
CA LEU A 315 -7.49 -4.27 -4.01
C LEU A 315 -7.02 -5.17 -2.86
N ASN A 316 -7.12 -6.48 -3.04
CA ASN A 316 -6.70 -7.48 -2.07
C ASN A 316 -5.46 -8.20 -2.58
N ILE A 317 -4.38 -8.20 -1.81
CA ILE A 317 -3.14 -8.92 -2.09
C ILE A 317 -2.98 -9.97 -1.00
N SER A 318 -3.31 -11.22 -1.34
CA SER A 318 -3.27 -12.36 -0.40
C SER A 318 -2.18 -13.38 -0.73
N GLY A 319 -1.43 -13.12 -1.77
CA GLY A 319 -0.31 -13.99 -2.24
C GLY A 319 0.53 -13.30 -3.26
N GLY A 320 0.85 -13.36 -4.31
CA GLY A 320 1.58 -12.76 -5.42
C GLY A 320 2.18 -11.36 -5.14
N SER A 321 2.32 -10.58 -6.20
CA SER A 321 2.87 -9.23 -6.12
C SER A 321 2.08 -8.20 -6.93
N ALA A 322 2.05 -6.97 -6.42
CA ALA A 322 1.57 -5.80 -7.15
C ALA A 322 2.68 -4.76 -7.23
N GLN A 323 3.11 -4.39 -8.44
CA GLN A 323 4.08 -3.34 -8.72
C GLN A 323 3.37 -2.16 -9.38
N ILE A 324 3.36 -1.03 -8.72
CA ILE A 324 2.53 0.13 -9.08
C ILE A 324 3.40 1.40 -9.06
N ALA A 325 3.29 2.27 -10.08
CA ALA A 325 4.03 3.53 -10.07
C ALA A 325 3.39 4.55 -9.10
N VAL A 326 2.09 4.75 -9.21
CA VAL A 326 1.31 5.65 -8.34
C VAL A 326 0.11 4.90 -7.80
N LEU A 327 -0.01 4.81 -6.48
CA LEU A 327 -1.18 4.24 -5.82
C LEU A 327 -2.02 5.37 -5.22
N SER A 328 -3.29 5.46 -5.59
CA SER A 328 -4.24 6.41 -5.02
C SER A 328 -5.45 5.65 -4.47
N ILE A 329 -5.73 5.80 -3.19
CA ILE A 329 -6.82 5.15 -2.49
C ILE A 329 -7.82 6.22 -2.05
N GLY A 330 -9.10 6.10 -2.48
CA GLY A 330 -10.12 7.13 -2.23
C GLY A 330 -9.81 8.40 -3.03
N GLU A 331 -9.88 8.32 -4.39
CA GLU A 331 -9.38 9.36 -5.29
C GLU A 331 -10.17 10.67 -5.21
N VAL A 332 -11.50 10.61 -5.15
CA VAL A 332 -12.36 11.80 -5.12
C VAL A 332 -13.19 11.89 -3.84
N ALA A 333 -13.65 13.08 -3.51
CA ALA A 333 -14.46 13.35 -2.33
C ALA A 333 -15.73 12.47 -2.28
N GLY A 334 -16.06 11.94 -1.08
CA GLY A 334 -17.21 11.09 -0.86
C GLY A 334 -17.04 9.63 -1.32
N VAL A 335 -15.88 9.25 -1.79
CA VAL A 335 -15.58 7.88 -2.27
C VAL A 335 -14.67 7.15 -1.27
N GLN A 336 -14.87 5.85 -1.17
CA GLN A 336 -14.04 4.95 -0.35
C GLN A 336 -13.25 3.97 -1.22
N GLY A 337 -11.96 3.89 -0.94
CA GLY A 337 -11.06 2.86 -1.45
C GLY A 337 -10.44 2.06 -0.32
N THR A 338 -10.23 0.76 -0.53
CA THR A 338 -9.56 -0.12 0.44
C THR A 338 -8.50 -0.96 -0.26
N VAL A 339 -7.31 -1.00 0.30
CA VAL A 339 -6.22 -1.90 -0.10
C VAL A 339 -5.83 -2.78 1.08
N SER A 340 -5.82 -4.10 0.88
CA SER A 340 -5.44 -5.06 1.92
C SER A 340 -4.25 -5.90 1.47
N VAL A 341 -3.23 -6.01 2.30
CA VAL A 341 -2.06 -6.88 2.10
C VAL A 341 -2.03 -7.89 3.25
N SER A 342 -2.56 -9.10 3.01
CA SER A 342 -2.59 -10.17 4.01
C SER A 342 -1.45 -11.18 3.84
N ALA A 343 -0.90 -11.28 2.63
CA ALA A 343 0.33 -11.97 2.28
C ALA A 343 0.84 -11.45 0.94
N GLY A 344 2.02 -11.90 0.47
CA GLY A 344 2.61 -11.41 -0.78
C GLY A 344 3.20 -10.00 -0.64
N GLN A 345 3.22 -9.25 -1.75
CA GLN A 345 3.93 -7.97 -1.80
C GLN A 345 3.14 -6.89 -2.55
N LEU A 346 3.02 -5.72 -1.94
CA LEU A 346 2.67 -4.46 -2.60
C LEU A 346 3.93 -3.59 -2.69
N ALA A 347 4.29 -3.15 -3.88
CA ALA A 347 5.41 -2.23 -4.06
C ALA A 347 4.98 -1.01 -4.90
N THR A 348 5.17 0.20 -4.36
CA THR A 348 5.15 1.38 -5.21
C THR A 348 6.57 1.69 -5.66
N VAL A 349 6.77 1.70 -6.97
CA VAL A 349 8.08 1.87 -7.60
C VAL A 349 8.12 3.18 -8.38
N PRO A 350 9.27 3.87 -8.45
CA PRO A 350 9.39 5.04 -9.31
C PRO A 350 9.06 4.68 -10.76
N GLY A 351 8.07 5.36 -11.36
CA GLY A 351 7.69 5.15 -12.75
C GLY A 351 8.74 5.68 -13.73
N THR A 352 8.74 5.15 -14.95
CA THR A 352 9.66 5.58 -16.02
C THR A 352 9.24 6.88 -16.70
N ILE A 353 8.00 7.32 -16.51
CA ILE A 353 7.48 8.54 -17.13
C ILE A 353 7.41 9.64 -16.07
N LEU A 354 8.35 10.58 -16.16
CA LEU A 354 8.29 11.87 -15.47
C LEU A 354 7.28 12.77 -16.17
N VAL A 355 6.00 12.51 -16.05
CA VAL A 355 4.98 13.48 -16.45
C VAL A 355 4.76 14.41 -15.26
N SER A 356 5.54 15.49 -15.22
CA SER A 356 5.29 16.64 -14.34
C SER A 356 3.86 17.19 -14.56
N PRO A 357 3.08 17.51 -13.50
CA PRO A 357 3.52 17.84 -12.14
C PRO A 357 3.19 16.77 -11.07
N PHE A 358 2.83 15.57 -11.47
CA PHE A 358 2.48 14.50 -10.51
C PHE A 358 3.74 13.72 -10.14
N THR A 359 4.36 14.12 -9.03
CA THR A 359 5.36 13.30 -8.35
C THR A 359 4.76 11.92 -8.05
N ASN A 360 5.55 10.87 -8.20
CA ASN A 360 5.17 9.53 -7.80
C ASN A 360 4.83 9.55 -6.30
N ILE A 361 3.55 9.44 -5.96
CA ILE A 361 3.05 9.52 -4.58
C ILE A 361 2.13 8.34 -4.33
N CYS A 362 2.34 7.66 -3.21
CA CYS A 362 1.36 6.73 -2.65
C CYS A 362 0.40 7.51 -1.76
N ARG A 363 -0.88 7.59 -2.15
CA ARG A 363 -1.92 8.33 -1.42
C ARG A 363 -2.91 7.39 -0.77
N VAL A 364 -3.07 7.51 0.54
CA VAL A 364 -4.12 6.83 1.32
C VAL A 364 -5.10 7.90 1.78
N GLY A 365 -6.26 8.00 1.13
CA GLY A 365 -7.17 9.13 1.22
C GLY A 365 -6.65 10.32 0.40
N ASN A 366 -6.87 10.30 -0.92
CA ASN A 366 -6.45 11.40 -1.78
C ASN A 366 -7.36 12.63 -1.58
N GLN A 367 -8.59 12.59 -2.06
CA GLN A 367 -9.63 13.59 -1.76
C GLN A 367 -10.82 12.96 -0.99
N GLY A 368 -10.97 11.64 -1.03
CA GLY A 368 -11.98 10.86 -0.34
C GLY A 368 -11.42 10.12 0.87
N SER A 369 -12.00 8.95 1.15
CA SER A 369 -11.58 8.07 2.24
C SER A 369 -10.75 6.90 1.70
N GLY A 370 -9.53 6.74 2.20
CA GLY A 370 -8.62 5.67 1.84
C GLY A 370 -8.24 4.81 3.04
N GLU A 371 -8.19 3.50 2.84
CA GLU A 371 -7.76 2.55 3.85
C GLU A 371 -6.70 1.62 3.28
N LEU A 372 -5.58 1.47 4.00
CA LEU A 372 -4.52 0.50 3.72
C LEU A 372 -4.32 -0.40 4.94
N ASP A 373 -4.67 -1.66 4.79
CA ASP A 373 -4.52 -2.67 5.84
C ASP A 373 -3.40 -3.66 5.51
N ILE A 374 -2.44 -3.80 6.40
CA ILE A 374 -1.29 -4.69 6.28
C ILE A 374 -1.34 -5.66 7.45
N SER A 375 -1.99 -6.81 7.23
CA SER A 375 -2.14 -7.86 8.23
C SER A 375 -1.10 -8.99 8.09
N GLY A 376 -0.37 -9.01 6.98
CA GLY A 376 0.72 -9.92 6.67
C GLY A 376 1.46 -9.47 5.42
N GLY A 377 2.45 -10.23 4.94
CA GLY A 377 3.22 -9.87 3.75
C GLY A 377 4.03 -8.58 3.91
N VAL A 378 4.30 -7.94 2.78
CA VAL A 378 5.15 -6.74 2.71
C VAL A 378 4.50 -5.65 1.85
N ALA A 379 4.39 -4.46 2.42
CA ALA A 379 4.12 -3.24 1.65
C ALA A 379 5.39 -2.37 1.59
N LEU A 380 5.82 -2.01 0.40
CA LEU A 380 7.01 -1.21 0.14
C LEU A 380 6.65 0.04 -0.66
N VAL A 381 6.79 1.21 -0.05
CA VAL A 381 6.59 2.51 -0.68
C VAL A 381 7.94 3.15 -0.93
N MET A 382 8.40 3.15 -2.19
CA MET A 382 9.64 3.80 -2.63
C MET A 382 9.43 5.24 -3.10
N THR A 383 8.21 5.72 -3.06
CA THR A 383 7.77 7.05 -3.47
C THR A 383 7.33 7.85 -2.24
N GLU A 384 6.93 9.11 -2.38
CA GLU A 384 6.33 9.84 -1.26
C GLU A 384 5.10 9.09 -0.74
N LEU A 385 4.99 8.93 0.59
CA LEU A 385 3.77 8.43 1.24
C LEU A 385 2.97 9.60 1.80
N SER A 386 1.71 9.70 1.40
CA SER A 386 0.77 10.70 1.91
C SER A 386 -0.49 10.03 2.44
N ILE A 387 -0.72 10.14 3.73
CA ILE A 387 -1.96 9.71 4.38
C ILE A 387 -2.80 10.96 4.61
N ALA A 388 -4.01 11.00 4.02
CA ALA A 388 -4.88 12.18 3.91
C ALA A 388 -4.20 13.35 3.16
N ASP A 389 -4.11 13.20 1.83
CA ASP A 389 -3.29 14.06 0.96
C ASP A 389 -3.87 15.47 0.76
N ASN A 390 -5.20 15.62 0.77
CA ASN A 390 -5.89 16.89 0.53
C ASN A 390 -6.79 17.31 1.69
N PRO A 391 -7.16 18.59 1.80
CA PRO A 391 -8.11 19.05 2.80
C PRO A 391 -9.44 18.30 2.74
N GLY A 392 -9.96 17.87 3.89
CA GLY A 392 -11.19 17.12 4.02
C GLY A 392 -11.10 15.62 3.65
N SER A 393 -9.94 15.14 3.19
CA SER A 393 -9.73 13.71 2.99
C SER A 393 -9.45 12.98 4.31
N THR A 394 -9.72 11.67 4.31
CA THR A 394 -9.42 10.78 5.44
C THR A 394 -8.57 9.61 4.97
N GLY A 395 -7.45 9.39 5.64
CA GLY A 395 -6.56 8.27 5.35
C GLY A 395 -6.34 7.40 6.59
N VAL A 396 -6.51 6.10 6.48
CA VAL A 396 -6.27 5.14 7.56
C VAL A 396 -5.29 4.09 7.11
N VAL A 397 -4.24 3.87 7.91
CA VAL A 397 -3.29 2.78 7.71
C VAL A 397 -3.23 1.92 8.97
N ALA A 398 -3.42 0.62 8.81
CA ALA A 398 -3.30 -0.35 9.89
C ALA A 398 -2.19 -1.37 9.57
N VAL A 399 -1.21 -1.51 10.46
CA VAL A 399 -0.19 -2.55 10.41
C VAL A 399 -0.46 -3.49 11.59
N THR A 400 -1.24 -4.53 11.34
CA THR A 400 -1.69 -5.50 12.33
C THR A 400 -0.87 -6.80 12.30
N GLY A 401 0.05 -6.91 11.34
CA GLY A 401 1.01 -7.98 11.11
C GLY A 401 1.90 -7.57 9.93
N GLY A 402 2.80 -8.41 9.45
CA GLY A 402 3.63 -8.11 8.29
C GLY A 402 4.56 -6.90 8.45
N GLN A 403 4.95 -6.32 7.31
CA GLN A 403 5.96 -5.27 7.26
C GLN A 403 5.53 -4.11 6.33
N PHE A 404 5.72 -2.89 6.78
CA PHE A 404 5.49 -1.69 5.98
C PHE A 404 6.75 -0.82 5.91
N PHE A 405 7.30 -0.69 4.72
CA PHE A 405 8.49 0.12 4.47
C PHE A 405 8.12 1.37 3.65
N SER A 406 8.52 2.54 4.13
CA SER A 406 8.49 3.79 3.37
C SER A 406 9.92 4.35 3.29
N THR A 407 10.62 4.03 2.20
CA THR A 407 12.05 4.29 2.04
C THR A 407 12.36 5.63 1.39
N ASN A 408 11.35 6.40 1.02
CA ASN A 408 11.52 7.78 0.53
C ASN A 408 11.69 8.74 1.71
N ASN A 409 12.40 9.84 1.48
CA ASN A 409 12.67 10.87 2.48
C ASN A 409 11.42 11.62 2.98
N LEU A 410 10.22 11.25 2.53
CA LEU A 410 9.01 11.99 2.85
C LEU A 410 7.80 11.10 3.06
N SER A 411 7.40 11.00 4.32
CA SER A 411 6.16 10.33 4.74
C SER A 411 5.32 11.29 5.58
N SER A 412 4.03 11.33 5.31
CA SER A 412 3.09 12.22 6.00
C SER A 412 1.88 11.45 6.52
N ILE A 413 1.59 11.55 7.79
CA ILE A 413 0.37 11.08 8.46
C ILE A 413 -0.45 12.32 8.76
N GLY A 414 -1.56 12.54 8.04
CA GLY A 414 -2.30 13.79 8.04
C GLY A 414 -1.54 14.91 7.31
N LYS A 415 -1.44 14.82 5.96
CA LYS A 415 -0.71 15.83 5.19
C LYS A 415 -1.46 17.16 5.14
N TYR A 416 -2.70 17.16 4.67
CA TYR A 416 -3.62 18.29 4.68
C TYR A 416 -5.01 17.93 5.23
N GLY A 417 -5.33 16.63 5.37
CA GLY A 417 -6.58 16.09 5.92
C GLY A 417 -6.33 15.33 7.22
N PHE A 418 -7.27 14.48 7.62
CA PHE A 418 -7.16 13.63 8.81
C PHE A 418 -6.53 12.29 8.46
N GLY A 419 -5.29 12.07 8.88
CA GLY A 419 -4.54 10.85 8.67
C GLY A 419 -4.31 10.06 9.95
N GLN A 420 -4.61 8.78 9.92
CA GLN A 420 -4.39 7.88 11.05
C GLN A 420 -3.51 6.69 10.64
N MET A 421 -2.53 6.38 11.48
CA MET A 421 -1.72 5.17 11.35
C MET A 421 -1.64 4.43 12.68
N THR A 422 -1.89 3.11 12.65
CA THR A 422 -1.78 2.24 13.82
C THR A 422 -0.83 1.09 13.51
N VAL A 423 0.14 0.84 14.40
CA VAL A 423 1.05 -0.30 14.33
C VAL A 423 0.84 -1.12 15.61
N SER A 424 0.25 -2.31 15.48
CA SER A 424 -0.14 -3.12 16.64
C SER A 424 0.64 -4.43 16.82
N HIS A 425 0.95 -5.15 15.73
CA HIS A 425 1.66 -6.45 15.75
C HIS A 425 2.65 -6.62 14.60
N GLY A 426 2.96 -5.59 13.87
CA GLY A 426 3.86 -5.65 12.73
C GLY A 426 5.01 -4.67 12.87
N VAL A 427 5.72 -4.47 11.78
CA VAL A 427 6.86 -3.57 11.73
C VAL A 427 6.63 -2.50 10.65
N ALA A 428 6.73 -1.25 11.05
CA ALA A 428 6.76 -0.10 10.12
C ALA A 428 8.14 0.55 10.17
N VAL A 429 8.77 0.76 9.01
CA VAL A 429 10.09 1.39 8.90
C VAL A 429 10.00 2.54 7.91
N PHE A 430 10.17 3.74 8.40
CA PHE A 430 10.05 4.97 7.63
C PHE A 430 11.34 5.77 7.71
N THR A 431 11.64 6.57 6.69
CA THR A 431 12.85 7.41 6.72
C THR A 431 12.56 8.71 7.48
N ASN A 432 11.88 9.66 6.89
CA ASN A 432 11.50 10.93 7.50
C ASN A 432 9.98 11.03 7.58
N THR A 433 9.45 11.23 8.78
CA THR A 433 8.02 11.16 9.02
C THR A 433 7.48 12.43 9.66
N SER A 434 6.34 12.90 9.16
CA SER A 434 5.57 13.98 9.76
C SER A 434 4.20 13.50 10.19
N VAL A 435 3.80 13.77 11.41
CA VAL A 435 2.45 13.53 11.96
C VAL A 435 1.79 14.90 12.13
N GLY A 436 0.74 15.19 11.31
CA GLY A 436 0.24 16.55 11.12
C GLY A 436 1.26 17.41 10.38
N ARG A 437 1.18 17.46 9.04
CA ARG A 437 2.28 18.06 8.27
C ARG A 437 2.05 19.50 7.89
N HIS A 438 0.99 19.80 7.18
CA HIS A 438 0.70 21.16 6.66
C HIS A 438 -0.50 21.78 7.37
N GLU A 439 -0.74 23.05 7.10
CA GLU A 439 -1.89 23.78 7.61
C GLU A 439 -3.21 23.01 7.40
N GLY A 440 -3.96 22.82 8.49
CA GLY A 440 -5.20 22.04 8.53
C GLY A 440 -4.98 20.52 8.52
N GLY A 441 -3.76 20.04 8.37
CA GLY A 441 -3.45 18.62 8.45
C GLY A 441 -3.43 18.14 9.90
N GLU A 442 -4.20 17.09 10.18
CA GLU A 442 -4.25 16.41 11.49
C GLU A 442 -3.75 14.97 11.33
N GLY A 443 -2.75 14.62 12.12
CA GLY A 443 -2.14 13.29 12.08
C GLY A 443 -2.23 12.57 13.42
N LEU A 444 -2.51 11.27 13.36
CA LEU A 444 -2.52 10.38 14.52
C LEU A 444 -1.67 9.14 14.25
N LEU A 445 -0.61 8.96 15.02
CA LEU A 445 0.20 7.73 15.02
C LEU A 445 0.02 7.00 16.36
N THR A 446 -0.39 5.74 16.31
CA THR A 446 -0.50 4.87 17.49
C THR A 446 0.43 3.67 17.33
N VAL A 447 1.32 3.46 18.31
CA VAL A 447 2.16 2.26 18.43
C VAL A 447 1.72 1.52 19.68
N GLN A 448 1.24 0.29 19.51
CA GLN A 448 0.64 -0.46 20.61
C GLN A 448 0.94 -1.97 20.52
N GLY A 449 0.61 -2.71 21.58
CA GLY A 449 0.84 -4.15 21.63
C GLY A 449 2.33 -4.48 21.57
N ASP A 450 2.73 -5.28 20.59
CA ASP A 450 4.12 -5.58 20.24
C ASP A 450 4.56 -4.97 18.91
N GLY A 451 3.76 -4.05 18.35
CA GLY A 451 4.07 -3.33 17.13
C GLY A 451 5.33 -2.48 17.25
N SER A 452 6.04 -2.33 16.16
CA SER A 452 7.29 -1.56 16.11
C SER A 452 7.27 -0.52 15.00
N PHE A 453 7.51 0.74 15.34
CA PHE A 453 7.66 1.83 14.39
C PHE A 453 9.09 2.38 14.46
N PHE A 454 9.79 2.33 13.35
CA PHE A 454 11.15 2.88 13.20
C PHE A 454 11.11 4.09 12.29
N ALA A 455 11.57 5.24 12.78
CA ALA A 455 11.92 6.38 11.95
C ALA A 455 13.46 6.42 11.84
N LEU A 456 13.98 6.24 10.62
CA LEU A 456 15.43 6.16 10.39
C LEU A 456 16.12 7.53 10.49
N ASP A 457 15.38 8.58 10.17
CA ASP A 457 15.76 9.98 10.36
C ASP A 457 14.82 10.64 11.39
N ALA A 458 14.26 11.82 11.10
CA ALA A 458 13.43 12.57 12.02
C ALA A 458 11.96 12.08 12.05
N LEU A 459 11.34 12.18 13.23
CA LEU A 459 9.90 12.18 13.42
C LEU A 459 9.46 13.56 13.90
N SER A 460 8.63 14.24 13.12
CA SER A 460 8.10 15.58 13.44
C SER A 460 6.60 15.51 13.73
N ILE A 461 6.19 15.87 14.91
CA ILE A 461 4.79 15.94 15.35
C ILE A 461 4.37 17.41 15.32
N GLY A 462 3.35 17.77 14.50
CA GLY A 462 3.00 19.15 14.23
C GLY A 462 4.11 19.89 13.47
N ARG A 463 4.34 19.52 12.19
CA ARG A 463 5.55 19.94 11.47
C ARG A 463 5.55 21.40 11.03
N PHE A 464 4.47 21.86 10.37
CA PHE A 464 4.35 23.24 9.90
C PHE A 464 3.24 23.97 10.64
N THR A 465 3.21 25.29 10.52
CA THR A 465 2.24 26.16 11.15
C THR A 465 0.80 25.68 10.92
N ASN A 466 -0.02 25.76 11.99
CA ASN A 466 -1.43 25.33 11.99
C ASN A 466 -1.66 23.83 11.63
N SER A 467 -0.63 23.00 11.76
CA SER A 467 -0.80 21.54 11.73
C SER A 467 -0.94 20.98 13.15
N LEU A 468 -1.61 19.84 13.27
CA LEU A 468 -1.84 19.14 14.52
C LEU A 468 -1.37 17.69 14.42
N GLY A 469 -0.49 17.27 15.33
CA GLY A 469 0.03 15.93 15.36
C GLY A 469 -0.13 15.27 16.72
N HIS A 470 -0.55 14.00 16.74
CA HIS A 470 -0.70 13.20 17.95
C HIS A 470 0.05 11.89 17.81
N VAL A 471 0.84 11.53 18.79
CA VAL A 471 1.54 10.24 18.85
C VAL A 471 1.25 9.57 20.19
N PHE A 472 0.74 8.33 20.14
CA PHE A 472 0.50 7.48 21.30
C PHE A 472 1.37 6.23 21.25
N VAL A 473 2.13 5.98 22.31
CA VAL A 473 2.90 4.75 22.50
C VAL A 473 2.29 4.01 23.72
N ASN A 474 1.43 3.03 23.41
CA ASN A 474 0.71 2.23 24.41
C ASN A 474 1.09 0.75 24.29
N GLY A 475 2.30 0.40 24.64
CA GLY A 475 2.97 -0.85 24.32
C GLY A 475 3.88 -0.68 23.09
N GLY A 476 4.52 -1.73 22.63
CA GLY A 476 5.37 -1.71 21.44
C GLY A 476 6.61 -0.82 21.53
N LEU A 477 7.18 -0.54 20.36
CA LEU A 477 8.44 0.19 20.21
C LEU A 477 8.30 1.35 19.21
N LEU A 478 8.56 2.56 19.66
CA LEU A 478 8.86 3.70 18.79
C LEU A 478 10.38 3.97 18.85
N SER A 479 11.08 3.85 17.73
CA SER A 479 12.54 3.98 17.70
C SER A 479 13.00 4.92 16.58
N LEU A 480 13.77 5.93 16.97
CA LEU A 480 14.49 6.83 16.07
C LEU A 480 15.99 6.55 16.23
N THR A 481 16.66 6.21 15.14
CA THR A 481 18.05 5.72 15.23
C THR A 481 19.10 6.83 15.11
N ASN A 482 18.83 7.87 14.31
CA ASN A 482 19.88 8.81 13.91
C ASN A 482 19.55 10.28 14.11
N ASP A 483 18.29 10.66 14.42
CA ASP A 483 17.87 12.05 14.46
C ASP A 483 16.87 12.33 15.59
N ALA A 484 16.28 13.50 15.58
CA ALA A 484 15.45 14.04 16.63
C ALA A 484 13.97 13.67 16.52
N LEU A 485 13.37 13.43 17.68
CA LEU A 485 11.93 13.44 17.90
C LEU A 485 11.48 14.87 18.22
N TRP A 486 10.74 15.48 17.31
CA TRP A 486 10.19 16.83 17.46
C TRP A 486 8.71 16.76 17.86
N VAL A 487 8.36 17.34 18.99
CA VAL A 487 6.98 17.48 19.47
C VAL A 487 6.60 18.95 19.43
N GLY A 488 5.77 19.34 18.45
CA GLY A 488 5.52 20.74 18.10
C GLY A 488 6.77 21.37 17.47
N ARG A 489 7.00 21.10 16.16
CA ARG A 489 8.19 21.63 15.46
C ARG A 489 7.98 23.07 14.99
N GLN A 490 6.85 23.33 14.31
CA GLN A 490 6.35 24.67 13.94
C GLN A 490 4.84 24.79 14.14
N GLY A 491 4.13 23.65 14.31
CA GLY A 491 2.72 23.53 14.64
C GLY A 491 2.50 23.04 16.07
N ALA A 492 1.36 22.41 16.31
CA ALA A 492 1.03 21.79 17.60
C ALA A 492 1.30 20.28 17.57
N GLY A 493 1.92 19.75 18.62
CA GLY A 493 2.26 18.35 18.74
C GLY A 493 2.07 17.78 20.14
N ASP A 494 1.52 16.55 20.21
CA ASP A 494 1.39 15.81 21.47
C ASP A 494 2.05 14.43 21.36
N LEU A 495 2.78 14.07 22.40
CA LEU A 495 3.30 12.71 22.58
C LEU A 495 2.85 12.16 23.92
N THR A 496 2.18 11.02 23.93
CA THR A 496 1.84 10.29 25.16
C THR A 496 2.49 8.91 25.15
N VAL A 497 3.25 8.60 26.19
CA VAL A 497 3.82 7.28 26.44
C VAL A 497 3.16 6.71 27.69
N SER A 498 2.25 5.79 27.52
CA SER A 498 1.53 5.14 28.63
C SER A 498 2.10 3.78 29.00
N ASN A 499 2.66 3.07 28.01
CA ASN A 499 3.37 1.80 28.17
C ASN A 499 4.23 1.56 26.92
N GLY A 500 5.22 0.67 26.97
CA GLY A 500 6.10 0.39 25.83
C GLY A 500 7.40 1.18 25.88
N THR A 501 8.09 1.27 24.74
CA THR A 501 9.44 1.85 24.69
C THR A 501 9.53 2.93 23.62
N VAL A 502 10.08 4.09 23.99
CA VAL A 502 10.50 5.14 23.07
C VAL A 502 12.03 5.24 23.10
N ARG A 503 12.68 5.23 21.94
CA ARG A 503 14.12 5.44 21.79
C ARG A 503 14.36 6.56 20.78
N ALA A 504 15.11 7.58 21.15
CA ALA A 504 15.52 8.64 20.26
C ALA A 504 16.93 9.13 20.61
N ALA A 505 17.61 9.73 19.65
CA ALA A 505 18.83 10.44 19.95
C ALA A 505 18.51 11.73 20.71
N GLU A 506 17.59 12.52 20.19
CA GLU A 506 17.20 13.80 20.78
C GLU A 506 15.68 13.92 20.90
N LEU A 507 15.23 14.71 21.87
CA LEU A 507 13.83 15.11 22.02
C LEU A 507 13.72 16.62 22.12
N PHE A 508 12.95 17.22 21.23
CA PHE A 508 12.63 18.65 21.25
C PHE A 508 11.13 18.84 21.47
N VAL A 509 10.75 19.62 22.47
CA VAL A 509 9.34 19.85 22.82
C VAL A 509 9.04 21.34 22.74
N GLY A 510 8.15 21.73 21.83
CA GLY A 510 7.80 23.13 21.58
C GLY A 510 9.04 23.95 21.20
N LYS A 511 9.93 23.41 20.38
CA LYS A 511 11.15 24.10 19.96
C LYS A 511 11.00 24.62 18.54
N SER A 512 10.98 25.95 18.36
CA SER A 512 11.03 26.59 17.05
C SER A 512 12.37 26.29 16.35
N GLU A 513 12.31 25.92 15.08
CA GLU A 513 13.49 25.60 14.27
C GLU A 513 14.14 26.86 13.70
N ASP A 514 13.36 27.82 13.27
CA ASP A 514 13.76 28.98 12.50
C ASP A 514 13.51 30.33 13.21
N GLY A 515 12.91 30.29 14.40
CA GLY A 515 12.57 31.50 15.15
C GLY A 515 11.47 32.35 14.50
N THR A 516 10.69 31.80 13.56
CA THR A 516 9.59 32.53 12.90
C THR A 516 8.22 32.18 13.48
N ASN A 517 8.09 31.01 14.07
CA ASN A 517 6.82 30.45 14.57
C ASN A 517 6.90 30.17 16.07
N THR A 518 5.75 30.16 16.72
CA THR A 518 5.57 29.80 18.13
C THR A 518 4.95 28.41 18.27
N PRO A 519 5.70 27.32 18.01
CA PRO A 519 5.19 25.97 18.14
C PRO A 519 4.77 25.66 19.58
N PHE A 520 3.87 24.70 19.70
CA PHE A 520 3.38 24.21 20.97
C PHE A 520 3.59 22.69 21.05
N GLY A 521 4.31 22.23 22.08
CA GLY A 521 4.59 20.81 22.29
C GLY A 521 4.15 20.33 23.66
N THR A 522 3.46 19.22 23.73
CA THR A 522 3.07 18.55 24.97
C THR A 522 3.58 17.12 24.99
N VAL A 523 4.22 16.71 26.08
CA VAL A 523 4.66 15.32 26.27
C VAL A 523 4.19 14.82 27.63
N MET A 524 3.56 13.64 27.63
CA MET A 524 3.16 12.96 28.85
C MET A 524 3.80 11.56 28.91
N PHE A 525 4.64 11.33 29.90
CA PHE A 525 5.16 10.04 30.27
C PHE A 525 4.32 9.48 31.44
N ALA A 526 3.34 8.64 31.11
CA ALA A 526 2.46 8.03 32.08
C ALA A 526 2.92 6.62 32.50
N GLY A 527 3.84 6.02 31.76
CA GLY A 527 4.40 4.70 32.00
C GLY A 527 5.42 4.34 30.94
N GLY A 528 5.89 3.08 30.96
CA GLY A 528 6.85 2.57 29.99
C GLY A 528 8.28 3.13 30.17
N LEU A 529 9.04 3.09 29.07
CA LEU A 529 10.46 3.46 29.06
C LEU A 529 10.78 4.41 27.92
N THR A 530 11.32 5.57 28.24
CA THR A 530 11.88 6.50 27.25
C THR A 530 13.38 6.64 27.43
N LEU A 531 14.14 6.39 26.35
CA LEU A 531 15.60 6.44 26.31
C LEU A 531 16.03 7.53 25.33
N LEU A 532 16.72 8.55 25.82
CA LEU A 532 17.32 9.62 25.01
C LEU A 532 18.85 9.54 25.15
N SER A 533 19.55 9.46 24.03
CA SER A 533 21.01 9.26 24.02
C SER A 533 21.82 10.53 23.78
N SER A 534 21.17 11.70 23.62
CA SER A 534 21.82 13.00 23.42
C SER A 534 21.03 14.09 24.14
N ASN A 535 20.42 15.03 23.44
CA ASN A 535 19.82 16.23 24.02
C ASN A 535 18.30 16.05 24.28
N PHE A 536 17.86 16.62 25.39
CA PHE A 536 16.45 16.89 25.65
C PHE A 536 16.26 18.40 25.85
N VAL A 537 15.44 19.05 25.00
CA VAL A 537 15.24 20.50 25.05
C VAL A 537 13.76 20.83 25.11
N ILE A 538 13.37 21.68 26.05
CA ILE A 538 12.00 22.16 26.21
C ILE A 538 11.98 23.65 25.89
N GLY A 539 11.15 24.02 24.90
CA GLY A 539 10.97 25.38 24.43
C GLY A 539 12.17 25.96 23.68
N THR A 540 12.02 27.18 23.25
CA THR A 540 13.08 28.00 22.63
C THR A 540 12.89 29.45 22.95
N SER A 541 13.99 30.14 23.07
CA SER A 541 14.06 31.61 23.07
C SER A 541 15.04 32.02 21.98
N LEU A 542 14.52 32.31 20.78
CA LEU A 542 15.31 32.80 19.66
C LEU A 542 14.92 34.26 19.37
N LEU A 543 15.87 35.04 18.83
CA LEU A 543 15.54 36.34 18.28
C LEU A 543 15.07 36.17 16.84
N SER A 544 13.93 36.73 16.50
CA SER A 544 13.47 36.84 15.12
C SER A 544 14.45 37.69 14.29
N THR A 545 14.34 37.65 12.98
CA THR A 545 15.11 38.55 12.09
C THR A 545 14.90 40.04 12.37
N SER A 546 13.82 40.42 13.05
CA SER A 546 13.52 41.79 13.52
C SER A 546 14.01 42.07 14.94
N GLY A 547 14.73 41.14 15.58
CA GLY A 547 15.24 41.27 16.94
C GLY A 547 14.20 41.10 18.06
N ILE A 548 12.98 40.65 17.71
CA ILE A 548 11.93 40.37 18.69
C ILE A 548 12.09 38.93 19.19
N PRO A 549 12.05 38.66 20.50
CA PRO A 549 12.12 37.31 21.03
C PRO A 549 10.91 36.49 20.57
N VAL A 550 11.18 35.35 19.91
CA VAL A 550 10.17 34.33 19.61
C VAL A 550 10.26 33.28 20.72
N LEU A 551 9.26 33.28 21.58
CA LEU A 551 9.14 32.33 22.69
C LEU A 551 8.23 31.18 22.29
N SER A 552 8.78 30.02 22.13
CA SER A 552 8.02 28.80 21.90
C SER A 552 8.02 27.95 23.16
N THR A 553 6.88 27.31 23.47
CA THR A 553 6.64 26.72 24.78
C THR A 553 6.43 25.21 24.68
N GLY A 554 7.14 24.46 25.52
CA GLY A 554 6.96 23.03 25.71
C GLY A 554 6.45 22.68 27.11
N TYR A 555 5.57 21.72 27.20
CA TYR A 555 5.07 21.16 28.45
C TYR A 555 5.37 19.68 28.53
N VAL A 556 6.04 19.26 29.58
CA VAL A 556 6.36 17.85 29.81
C VAL A 556 5.90 17.43 31.19
N SER A 557 5.20 16.30 31.27
CA SER A 557 4.76 15.70 32.52
C SER A 557 5.22 14.25 32.61
N VAL A 558 5.87 13.90 33.72
CA VAL A 558 6.23 12.52 34.07
C VAL A 558 5.40 12.15 35.28
N VAL A 559 4.41 11.26 35.07
CA VAL A 559 3.53 10.78 36.14
C VAL A 559 3.77 9.31 36.43
N GLY A 560 4.58 8.61 35.60
CA GLY A 560 4.96 7.21 35.77
C GLY A 560 6.02 6.80 34.75
N GLY A 561 6.52 5.57 34.86
CA GLY A 561 7.55 5.00 33.99
C GLY A 561 8.94 5.60 34.21
N ILE A 562 9.81 5.42 33.22
CA ILE A 562 11.21 5.82 33.28
C ILE A 562 11.54 6.72 32.07
N LEU A 563 12.05 7.92 32.34
CA LEU A 563 12.65 8.79 31.36
C LEU A 563 14.18 8.83 31.63
N ALA A 564 14.97 8.21 30.78
CA ALA A 564 16.43 8.19 30.88
C ALA A 564 17.05 9.04 29.77
N ILE A 565 17.79 10.05 30.16
CA ILE A 565 18.53 10.99 29.31
C ILE A 565 20.01 10.77 29.64
N THR A 566 20.56 9.67 29.13
CA THR A 566 21.91 9.21 29.50
C THR A 566 22.62 8.57 28.32
N ASN A 567 23.93 8.80 28.24
CA ASN A 567 24.80 8.14 27.28
C ASN A 567 26.17 7.85 27.91
N ASN A 568 26.60 6.62 27.88
CA ASN A 568 27.89 6.21 28.45
C ASN A 568 29.11 6.75 27.67
N ALA A 569 28.94 7.09 26.38
CA ALA A 569 30.01 7.54 25.52
C ALA A 569 30.18 9.07 25.56
N GLN A 570 29.08 9.81 25.69
CA GLN A 570 29.05 11.29 25.70
C GLN A 570 27.99 11.75 26.71
N PRO A 571 28.31 12.67 27.64
CA PRO A 571 27.29 13.17 28.56
C PRO A 571 26.14 13.84 27.83
N THR A 572 24.93 13.49 28.21
CA THR A 572 23.68 14.06 27.67
C THR A 572 23.32 15.35 28.38
N THR A 573 22.48 16.18 27.76
CA THR A 573 21.99 17.42 28.35
C THR A 573 20.47 17.52 28.29
N PHE A 574 19.86 17.73 29.46
CA PHE A 574 18.48 18.13 29.57
C PHE A 574 18.45 19.67 29.82
N ASN A 575 17.98 20.41 28.82
CA ASN A 575 17.95 21.88 28.85
C ASN A 575 16.50 22.40 28.79
N MET A 576 16.15 23.23 29.78
CA MET A 576 14.85 23.90 29.80
C MET A 576 15.03 25.38 29.49
N VAL A 577 14.51 25.77 28.31
CA VAL A 577 14.61 27.16 27.82
C VAL A 577 13.31 27.92 28.09
N GLN A 578 12.17 27.34 27.73
CA GLN A 578 10.86 27.97 27.85
C GLN A 578 9.76 26.92 28.08
N GLY A 579 8.97 27.04 29.13
CA GLY A 579 7.87 26.11 29.46
C GLY A 579 8.07 25.41 30.78
N SER A 580 7.43 24.22 30.96
CA SER A 580 7.51 23.52 32.23
C SER A 580 7.80 22.02 32.05
N PHE A 581 8.55 21.49 33.03
CA PHE A 581 8.70 20.06 33.26
C PHE A 581 8.16 19.72 34.63
N THR A 582 7.18 18.82 34.69
CA THR A 582 6.55 18.36 35.93
C THR A 582 6.94 16.91 36.20
N LEU A 583 7.59 16.63 37.30
CA LEU A 583 7.82 15.29 37.82
C LEU A 583 6.81 15.04 38.96
N GLY A 584 5.76 14.31 38.66
CA GLY A 584 4.69 13.94 39.60
C GLY A 584 4.78 12.48 40.06
N GLY A 585 5.57 11.66 39.35
CA GLY A 585 5.77 10.23 39.64
C GLY A 585 6.76 9.63 38.67
N GLY A 586 7.09 8.34 38.83
CA GLY A 586 8.08 7.65 38.01
C GLY A 586 9.52 8.09 38.27
N ASP A 587 10.42 7.70 37.39
CA ASP A 587 11.85 7.94 37.50
C ASP A 587 12.38 8.79 36.33
N VAL A 588 13.17 9.81 36.65
CA VAL A 588 13.91 10.59 35.66
C VAL A 588 15.41 10.43 35.96
N ILE A 589 16.17 10.05 34.94
CA ILE A 589 17.61 9.82 35.02
C ILE A 589 18.31 10.72 34.02
N SER A 590 19.23 11.55 34.43
CA SER A 590 19.91 12.48 33.52
C SER A 590 21.39 12.65 33.87
N ASP A 591 22.26 12.81 32.86
CA ASP A 591 23.66 13.16 33.09
C ASP A 591 23.80 14.63 33.52
N ASN A 592 23.21 15.57 32.75
CA ASN A 592 23.25 16.98 33.06
C ASN A 592 21.87 17.63 32.91
N ILE A 593 21.49 18.44 33.87
CA ILE A 593 20.25 19.23 33.82
C ILE A 593 20.62 20.72 33.90
N LEU A 594 20.11 21.51 32.95
CA LEU A 594 20.34 22.96 32.88
C LEU A 594 19.00 23.69 32.98
N LEU A 595 18.86 24.47 34.09
CA LEU A 595 17.75 25.37 34.36
C LEU A 595 18.28 26.78 34.46
N THR A 596 18.75 27.35 33.34
CA THR A 596 19.47 28.63 33.32
C THR A 596 18.66 29.77 32.72
N ASN A 597 17.46 29.46 32.17
CA ASN A 597 16.59 30.42 31.52
C ASN A 597 15.39 30.75 32.41
N ALA A 598 15.06 32.01 32.59
CA ALA A 598 13.93 32.44 33.41
C ALA A 598 12.55 31.94 32.93
N GLY A 599 12.44 31.56 31.66
CA GLY A 599 11.21 30.98 31.09
C GLY A 599 11.03 29.49 31.36
N GLY A 600 12.04 28.79 31.88
CA GLY A 600 11.99 27.34 32.15
C GLY A 600 11.68 27.04 33.62
N GLN A 601 10.67 26.22 33.89
CA GLN A 601 10.24 25.83 35.22
C GLN A 601 10.28 24.31 35.44
N PHE A 602 11.04 23.85 36.43
CA PHE A 602 11.03 22.46 36.88
C PHE A 602 10.13 22.32 38.14
N ILE A 603 9.08 21.53 38.04
CA ILE A 603 8.12 21.30 39.11
C ILE A 603 8.33 19.86 39.61
N PHE A 604 8.84 19.66 40.81
CA PHE A 604 9.15 18.36 41.37
C PHE A 604 8.17 18.01 42.50
N ASN A 605 7.02 17.44 42.14
CA ASN A 605 5.97 17.12 43.12
C ASN A 605 6.15 15.73 43.75
N GLY A 606 6.67 14.75 43.00
CA GLY A 606 6.79 13.36 43.45
C GLY A 606 7.73 12.56 42.53
N GLY A 607 7.91 11.26 42.81
CA GLY A 607 8.76 10.38 42.02
C GLY A 607 10.24 10.53 42.34
N THR A 608 11.12 10.03 41.44
CA THR A 608 12.56 10.00 41.67
C THR A 608 13.33 10.70 40.56
N LEU A 609 14.21 11.63 40.94
CA LEU A 609 15.17 12.26 40.05
C LEU A 609 16.58 11.75 40.35
N TRP A 610 17.23 11.19 39.33
CA TRP A 610 18.65 10.84 39.36
C TRP A 610 19.42 11.79 38.44
N ALA A 611 20.36 12.56 38.98
CA ALA A 611 21.18 13.43 38.15
C ALA A 611 22.66 13.31 38.54
N LYS A 612 23.56 13.36 37.52
CA LYS A 612 25.00 13.51 37.77
C LYS A 612 25.36 14.96 38.04
N ASN A 613 24.80 15.88 37.26
CA ASN A 613 24.99 17.30 37.45
C ASN A 613 23.66 18.08 37.29
N LEU A 614 23.50 19.16 38.05
CA LEU A 614 22.35 20.05 37.94
C LEU A 614 22.79 21.49 38.15
N THR A 615 22.44 22.37 37.22
CA THR A 615 22.67 23.81 37.34
C THR A 615 21.34 24.55 37.30
N VAL A 616 21.04 25.29 38.36
CA VAL A 616 19.82 26.10 38.50
C VAL A 616 20.22 27.57 38.72
N SER A 617 19.85 28.43 37.77
CA SER A 617 20.09 29.88 37.80
C SER A 617 19.01 30.63 37.02
N ASN A 618 17.79 30.10 37.03
CA ASN A 618 16.63 30.65 36.31
C ASN A 618 15.86 31.71 37.13
N GLY A 619 16.36 32.11 38.30
CA GLY A 619 15.73 33.06 39.20
C GLY A 619 14.67 32.43 40.12
N LEU A 620 14.60 31.09 40.19
CA LEU A 620 13.67 30.36 41.07
C LEU A 620 14.43 29.34 41.93
N PRO A 621 14.08 29.19 43.22
CA PRO A 621 14.65 28.13 44.06
C PRO A 621 14.25 26.74 43.48
N PHE A 622 15.18 25.79 43.52
CA PHE A 622 14.90 24.41 43.18
C PHE A 622 14.21 23.72 44.36
N THR A 623 12.96 23.32 44.18
CA THR A 623 12.16 22.71 45.25
C THR A 623 11.98 21.21 44.98
N VAL A 624 12.38 20.37 45.94
CA VAL A 624 12.18 18.92 45.93
C VAL A 624 10.94 18.57 46.75
N GLY A 625 9.92 18.03 46.10
CA GLY A 625 8.64 17.66 46.71
C GLY A 625 7.64 18.78 46.80
N ASP A 626 6.37 18.47 46.93
CA ASP A 626 5.24 19.38 47.16
C ASP A 626 4.77 19.40 48.62
N GLY A 627 5.42 18.59 49.48
CA GLY A 627 5.02 18.42 50.89
C GLY A 627 3.86 17.44 51.12
N VAL A 628 3.30 16.87 50.06
CA VAL A 628 2.17 15.93 50.11
C VAL A 628 2.58 14.55 49.61
N ASN A 629 3.32 14.51 48.50
CA ASN A 629 3.77 13.27 47.88
C ASN A 629 5.25 12.99 48.17
N PRO A 630 5.66 11.71 48.32
CA PRO A 630 7.07 11.35 48.42
C PRO A 630 7.84 11.77 47.16
N ALA A 631 8.96 12.45 47.32
CA ALA A 631 9.85 12.83 46.24
C ALA A 631 11.30 12.51 46.62
N THR A 632 12.10 11.94 45.71
CA THR A 632 13.49 11.59 45.99
C THR A 632 14.43 12.17 44.94
N PHE A 633 15.41 12.94 45.38
CA PHE A 633 16.49 13.42 44.52
C PHE A 633 17.78 12.70 44.87
N HIS A 634 18.27 11.89 43.92
CA HIS A 634 19.52 11.15 44.03
C HIS A 634 20.69 11.89 43.40
N LEU A 635 21.68 12.20 44.20
CA LEU A 635 22.96 12.80 43.80
C LEU A 635 23.93 11.70 43.34
N GLN A 636 24.43 11.77 42.12
CA GLN A 636 25.27 10.75 41.49
C GLN A 636 26.74 11.15 41.35
N GLY A 637 27.29 11.81 42.35
CA GLY A 637 28.75 12.13 42.46
C GLY A 637 29.20 13.41 41.78
N GLY A 638 28.33 14.20 41.17
CA GLY A 638 28.66 15.41 40.40
C GLY A 638 28.52 16.71 41.18
N THR A 639 28.27 17.81 40.43
CA THR A 639 28.09 19.17 40.99
C THR A 639 26.65 19.63 40.82
N TYR A 640 26.08 20.16 41.89
CA TYR A 640 24.72 20.66 41.97
C TYR A 640 24.75 22.13 42.43
N SER A 641 24.49 23.04 41.49
CA SER A 641 24.57 24.49 41.74
C SER A 641 23.18 25.10 41.76
N PHE A 642 22.80 25.74 42.85
CA PHE A 642 21.52 26.37 43.11
C PHE A 642 21.73 27.86 43.41
N ALA A 643 21.67 28.73 42.40
CA ALA A 643 21.90 30.17 42.58
C ALA A 643 20.85 30.81 43.53
N ASP A 644 19.59 30.34 43.43
CA ASP A 644 18.46 30.84 44.20
C ASP A 644 18.08 29.91 45.37
N GLY A 645 18.90 28.88 45.63
CA GLY A 645 18.76 27.94 46.75
C GLY A 645 18.04 26.65 46.41
N LEU A 646 18.24 25.66 47.30
CA LEU A 646 17.58 24.34 47.29
C LEU A 646 16.60 24.28 48.46
N THR A 647 15.33 23.99 48.19
CA THR A 647 14.32 23.74 49.21
C THR A 647 13.90 22.27 49.19
N ILE A 648 13.98 21.60 50.35
CA ILE A 648 13.53 20.21 50.51
C ILE A 648 12.26 20.24 51.34
N MET A 649 11.14 19.85 50.74
CA MET A 649 9.81 19.86 51.36
C MET A 649 9.62 18.68 52.31
N PRO A 650 8.62 18.72 53.23
CA PRO A 650 8.25 17.55 54.00
C PRO A 650 7.96 16.34 53.06
N LEU A 651 8.31 15.13 53.53
CA LEU A 651 8.24 13.87 52.77
C LEU A 651 9.21 13.78 51.56
N ALA A 652 9.98 14.82 51.29
CA ALA A 652 11.02 14.77 50.28
C ALA A 652 12.36 14.33 50.85
N THR A 653 13.15 13.65 50.04
CA THR A 653 14.49 13.16 50.39
C THR A 653 15.50 13.56 49.34
N VAL A 654 16.61 14.17 49.76
CA VAL A 654 17.81 14.32 48.93
C VAL A 654 18.86 13.39 49.51
N THR A 655 19.37 12.47 48.69
CA THR A 655 20.30 11.40 49.11
C THR A 655 21.37 11.16 48.05
N GLY A 656 22.45 10.48 48.43
CA GLY A 656 23.55 10.12 47.53
C GLY A 656 24.83 10.89 47.85
N CYS A 657 25.62 11.17 46.83
CA CYS A 657 26.91 11.89 46.97
C CYS A 657 27.10 12.94 45.89
N GLY A 658 27.57 14.11 46.28
CA GLY A 658 27.90 15.15 45.30
C GLY A 658 28.27 16.49 45.98
N THR A 659 28.82 17.42 45.20
CA THR A 659 29.10 18.76 45.64
C THR A 659 27.87 19.64 45.46
N VAL A 660 27.25 20.04 46.55
CA VAL A 660 26.09 20.96 46.54
C VAL A 660 26.55 22.38 46.83
N VAL A 661 26.23 23.31 45.91
CA VAL A 661 26.58 24.74 46.01
C VAL A 661 25.28 25.54 46.05
N GLY A 662 25.11 26.38 47.07
CA GLY A 662 23.94 27.23 47.28
C GLY A 662 23.34 27.04 48.68
N THR A 663 22.36 27.89 49.03
CA THR A 663 21.65 27.81 50.33
C THR A 663 20.66 26.63 50.32
N ILE A 664 20.63 25.83 51.41
CA ILE A 664 19.71 24.72 51.57
C ILE A 664 18.68 25.02 52.65
N ILE A 665 17.41 24.96 52.31
CA ILE A 665 16.27 25.00 53.24
C ILE A 665 15.74 23.57 53.34
N ASN A 666 16.00 22.91 54.49
CA ASN A 666 15.66 21.51 54.68
C ASN A 666 14.46 21.34 55.64
N ASN A 667 13.28 21.01 55.10
CA ASN A 667 12.08 20.62 55.84
C ASN A 667 11.79 19.10 55.70
N GLY A 668 12.62 18.37 54.97
CA GLY A 668 12.52 16.95 54.71
C GLY A 668 13.73 16.17 55.20
N THR A 669 14.29 15.33 54.36
CA THR A 669 15.50 14.52 54.66
C THR A 669 16.62 14.92 53.68
N TYR A 670 17.79 15.30 54.24
CA TYR A 670 19.00 15.56 53.48
C TYR A 670 20.13 14.62 53.94
N ASN A 671 20.57 13.74 53.04
CA ASN A 671 21.60 12.76 53.33
C ASN A 671 22.63 12.70 52.18
N ASN A 672 23.55 13.67 52.14
CA ASN A 672 24.63 13.76 51.16
C ASN A 672 25.92 13.19 51.78
N THR A 673 26.16 11.90 51.62
CA THR A 673 27.31 11.19 52.21
C THR A 673 28.24 10.70 51.12
N CYS A 674 29.31 11.48 50.85
CA CYS A 674 30.41 11.03 50.02
C CYS A 674 31.38 10.19 50.86
N GLY A 675 31.50 8.89 50.69
CA GLY A 675 32.48 8.10 51.38
C GLY A 675 32.06 6.67 51.79
N GLY A 676 31.04 6.12 51.16
CA GLY A 676 30.89 4.65 51.18
C GLY A 676 32.05 3.99 50.40
N PRO A 677 32.54 2.84 50.78
CA PRO A 677 33.52 2.10 49.98
C PRO A 677 32.96 1.93 48.57
N ALA A 678 33.85 2.02 47.57
CA ALA A 678 33.48 1.73 46.17
C ALA A 678 32.70 0.40 46.13
N PRO A 679 31.57 0.34 45.42
CA PRO A 679 30.75 -0.87 45.37
C PRO A 679 31.64 -2.04 45.02
N SER A 680 31.81 -2.98 45.95
CA SER A 680 32.57 -4.19 45.73
C SER A 680 31.85 -4.98 44.63
N ALA A 681 32.61 -5.56 43.70
CA ALA A 681 32.07 -6.41 42.66
C ALA A 681 31.10 -7.39 43.29
N THR A 682 29.85 -7.36 42.88
CA THR A 682 28.84 -8.28 43.41
C THR A 682 28.91 -9.58 42.66
N THR A 683 28.78 -10.71 43.42
CA THR A 683 28.76 -12.02 42.83
C THR A 683 27.32 -12.50 42.72
N ILE A 684 26.95 -13.05 41.56
CA ILE A 684 25.67 -13.73 41.41
C ILE A 684 25.68 -14.98 42.26
N SER A 685 24.84 -15.02 43.30
CA SER A 685 24.80 -16.10 44.28
C SER A 685 23.84 -17.24 43.90
N ALA A 686 22.81 -16.93 43.12
CA ALA A 686 21.84 -17.89 42.60
C ALA A 686 21.23 -17.45 41.27
N THR A 687 20.83 -18.41 40.48
CA THR A 687 20.09 -18.23 39.25
C THR A 687 18.89 -19.16 39.20
N HIS A 688 17.72 -18.65 38.92
CA HIS A 688 16.51 -19.45 38.78
C HIS A 688 15.82 -19.09 37.43
N LYS A 689 15.40 -20.12 36.68
CA LYS A 689 14.65 -19.95 35.44
C LYS A 689 13.30 -20.66 35.52
N SER A 690 12.23 -19.93 35.23
CA SER A 690 10.88 -20.48 35.15
C SER A 690 10.19 -19.93 33.90
N GLY A 691 10.00 -20.77 32.90
CA GLY A 691 9.46 -20.33 31.58
C GLY A 691 10.37 -19.30 30.89
N SER A 692 9.81 -18.15 30.57
CA SER A 692 10.52 -16.99 29.99
C SER A 692 11.10 -16.04 31.06
N THR A 693 11.02 -16.37 32.32
CA THR A 693 11.52 -15.55 33.43
C THR A 693 12.83 -16.11 33.98
N VAL A 694 13.86 -15.26 34.05
CA VAL A 694 15.14 -15.56 34.67
C VAL A 694 15.34 -14.60 35.84
N THR A 695 15.57 -15.14 37.03
CA THR A 695 15.87 -14.36 38.25
C THR A 695 17.30 -14.66 38.69
N LEU A 696 18.07 -13.62 38.95
CA LEU A 696 19.43 -13.69 39.46
C LEU A 696 19.49 -13.03 40.83
N SER A 697 19.98 -13.76 41.83
CA SER A 697 20.18 -13.23 43.17
C SER A 697 21.63 -12.78 43.33
N CYS A 698 21.84 -11.61 43.90
CA CYS A 698 23.18 -11.11 44.21
C CYS A 698 23.20 -10.38 45.56
N ALA A 699 24.37 -10.30 46.18
CA ALA A 699 24.54 -9.45 47.34
C ALA A 699 24.39 -7.98 46.97
N SER A 700 23.72 -7.19 47.82
CA SER A 700 23.58 -5.77 47.58
C SER A 700 24.09 -4.93 48.75
N SER A 701 24.55 -3.69 48.44
CA SER A 701 25.01 -2.71 49.40
C SER A 701 24.10 -1.49 49.41
N ASN A 702 23.77 -0.95 50.57
CA ASN A 702 23.04 0.30 50.67
C ASN A 702 23.77 1.44 49.91
N GLY A 703 23.05 2.24 49.15
CA GLY A 703 23.59 3.37 48.40
C GLY A 703 24.11 3.01 46.99
N SER A 704 24.12 1.72 46.61
CA SER A 704 24.44 1.29 45.24
C SER A 704 23.16 0.95 44.49
N SER A 705 23.20 1.08 43.18
CA SER A 705 22.12 0.63 42.27
C SER A 705 22.58 -0.51 41.39
N TYR A 706 21.70 -1.44 41.14
CA TYR A 706 21.96 -2.69 40.43
C TYR A 706 21.14 -2.79 39.18
N THR A 707 21.80 -3.09 38.06
CA THR A 707 21.14 -3.35 36.78
C THR A 707 21.48 -4.73 36.29
N LEU A 708 20.48 -5.54 35.97
CA LEU A 708 20.67 -6.74 35.20
C LEU A 708 20.92 -6.42 33.75
N GLU A 709 21.97 -6.94 33.17
CA GLU A 709 22.26 -6.76 31.74
C GLU A 709 22.40 -8.11 31.06
N TYR A 710 21.99 -8.21 29.81
CA TYR A 710 22.12 -9.44 29.05
C TYR A 710 22.74 -9.24 27.67
N LYS A 711 23.24 -10.35 27.10
CA LYS A 711 23.62 -10.49 25.68
C LYS A 711 23.03 -11.78 25.15
N THR A 712 22.68 -11.81 23.88
CA THR A 712 22.27 -13.05 23.18
C THR A 712 23.47 -13.80 22.60
N ASN A 713 24.56 -13.08 22.34
CA ASN A 713 25.85 -13.64 21.93
C ASN A 713 26.97 -12.96 22.72
N LEU A 714 27.94 -13.71 23.22
CA LEU A 714 29.08 -13.19 23.98
C LEU A 714 29.98 -12.26 23.15
N THR A 715 29.96 -12.41 21.81
CA THR A 715 30.70 -11.55 20.87
C THR A 715 30.03 -10.20 20.61
N ASP A 716 28.79 -9.96 21.08
CA ASP A 716 28.12 -8.68 20.94
C ASP A 716 28.94 -7.57 21.62
N VAL A 717 29.05 -6.41 20.98
CA VAL A 717 29.87 -5.29 21.48
C VAL A 717 29.26 -4.70 22.76
N ALA A 718 27.94 -4.62 22.87
CA ALA A 718 27.24 -3.97 23.99
C ALA A 718 26.39 -4.96 24.79
N TRP A 719 26.27 -4.68 26.09
CA TRP A 719 25.31 -5.33 26.99
C TRP A 719 24.00 -4.56 26.98
N THR A 720 22.88 -5.26 26.92
CA THR A 720 21.55 -4.67 26.95
C THR A 720 21.04 -4.64 28.38
N PRO A 721 20.77 -3.44 28.97
CA PRO A 721 20.26 -3.36 30.33
C PRO A 721 18.80 -3.81 30.40
N ILE A 722 18.45 -4.53 31.45
CA ILE A 722 17.09 -4.89 31.83
C ILE A 722 16.69 -3.94 32.97
N LEU A 723 15.80 -3.05 32.67
CA LEU A 723 15.35 -2.03 33.62
C LEU A 723 14.09 -2.51 34.38
N PRO A 724 13.81 -1.96 35.57
CA PRO A 724 14.43 -0.78 36.19
C PRO A 724 15.78 -1.08 36.88
N LEU A 725 16.55 -0.01 37.14
CA LEU A 725 17.62 -0.04 38.14
C LEU A 725 17.03 -0.41 39.52
N VAL A 726 17.63 -1.33 40.22
CA VAL A 726 17.15 -1.76 41.52
C VAL A 726 18.10 -1.23 42.60
N PRO A 727 17.62 -0.44 43.56
CA PRO A 727 18.46 0.07 44.61
C PRO A 727 18.90 -1.06 45.57
N GLY A 728 20.16 -1.03 45.99
CA GLY A 728 20.66 -1.97 46.96
C GLY A 728 20.10 -1.73 48.36
N THR A 729 19.73 -2.80 49.02
CA THR A 729 19.10 -2.77 50.36
C THR A 729 20.03 -3.18 51.48
N GLY A 730 21.26 -3.58 51.14
CA GLY A 730 22.18 -4.24 52.12
C GLY A 730 21.87 -5.71 52.37
N SER A 731 20.83 -6.26 51.75
CA SER A 731 20.41 -7.65 51.75
C SER A 731 20.53 -8.24 50.35
N PRO A 732 20.51 -9.57 50.19
CA PRO A 732 20.47 -10.19 48.86
C PRO A 732 19.31 -9.61 48.02
N LEU A 733 19.58 -9.34 46.73
CA LEU A 733 18.69 -8.71 45.80
C LEU A 733 18.39 -9.61 44.62
N ASP A 734 17.13 -9.73 44.26
CA ASP A 734 16.69 -10.50 43.10
C ASP A 734 16.43 -9.59 41.92
N LEU A 735 17.16 -9.81 40.84
CA LEU A 735 17.04 -9.10 39.57
C LEU A 735 16.38 -10.02 38.54
N THR A 736 15.30 -9.58 37.94
CA THR A 736 14.47 -10.46 37.11
C THR A 736 14.43 -9.98 35.66
N ASP A 737 14.68 -10.91 34.75
CA ASP A 737 14.35 -10.79 33.33
C ASP A 737 13.07 -11.58 33.03
N SER A 738 11.95 -10.89 32.86
CA SER A 738 10.65 -11.50 32.56
C SER A 738 10.44 -11.83 31.08
N ALA A 739 11.37 -11.43 30.22
CA ALA A 739 11.28 -11.56 28.78
C ALA A 739 12.45 -12.38 28.16
N ALA A 740 12.95 -13.36 28.87
CA ALA A 740 14.05 -14.23 28.43
C ALA A 740 13.57 -15.29 27.41
N THR A 741 13.09 -14.85 26.25
CA THR A 741 12.52 -15.72 25.21
C THR A 741 13.55 -16.29 24.23
N ASN A 742 14.78 -15.79 24.22
CA ASN A 742 15.85 -16.25 23.34
C ASN A 742 16.36 -17.66 23.79
N ALA A 743 16.85 -18.42 22.81
CA ALA A 743 17.40 -19.77 23.07
C ALA A 743 18.59 -19.77 24.05
N SER A 744 19.38 -18.68 24.08
CA SER A 744 20.44 -18.43 25.04
C SER A 744 20.53 -16.95 25.40
N ARG A 745 20.81 -16.65 26.67
CA ARG A 745 21.17 -15.32 27.15
C ARG A 745 22.32 -15.45 28.15
N PHE A 746 23.25 -14.52 28.09
CA PHE A 746 24.33 -14.31 29.04
C PHE A 746 23.98 -13.08 29.87
N TYR A 747 24.15 -13.20 31.18
CA TYR A 747 23.78 -12.15 32.12
C TYR A 747 24.98 -11.65 32.92
N ARG A 748 24.95 -10.37 33.25
CA ARG A 748 25.80 -9.80 34.29
C ARG A 748 24.99 -8.80 35.11
N VAL A 749 25.47 -8.57 36.33
CA VAL A 749 24.96 -7.51 37.20
C VAL A 749 25.95 -6.34 37.15
N ARG A 750 25.45 -5.18 36.73
CA ARG A 750 26.19 -3.93 36.79
C ARG A 750 25.82 -3.21 38.09
N VAL A 751 26.86 -2.86 38.88
CA VAL A 751 26.71 -2.06 40.10
C VAL A 751 27.11 -0.64 39.82
N GLN A 752 26.32 0.33 40.25
CA GLN A 752 26.51 1.76 40.03
C GLN A 752 26.43 2.51 41.36
#